data_71911051ab068527b6d3299e242e8eec
#
_entry.id   71911051ab068527b6d3299e242e8eec
#
_cell.length_a   1.000
_cell.length_b   1.000
_cell.length_c   1.000
_cell.angle_alpha   90.00
_cell.angle_beta   90.00
_cell.angle_gamma   90.00
#
_symmetry.space_group_name_H-M   'P 1'
#
loop_
_entity.id
_entity.type
_entity.pdbx_description
1 polymer ?
#
loop_
_entity_poly.entity_id
_entity_poly.type
_entity_poly.pdbx_seq_one_letter_code
_entity_poly.pdbx_strand_id
1 'polypeptide(L)'
;MLRDSRLTVADEIENALSYYRATFLEEIPALYADIEEALKEHGLEARLPPFFQMGSWIGGDRDGNPNVTAETLEHAIARQAEVIFEHYLEQVHKLGAELSVSNLLAGASDELKALAEISPDRSPHRTDEPYRRALIGMYTRLAASARVRLGEGAVPLRSAGRGAAPIRATPYDDASEFVRDLHVLMDSLAAHHGAPLARAAEVFGFHLASIDLRQSSDIHEAVIAELLKRAGVHDDYAALDESAKLDVLLAELAQPRPLRLPYAEYSDLVKSELGVLEQARVTREKFGARAVRNYIISHTETVSDLVEVMLLQKETGLLQGQLGNADNPAKAALMVIPLFETIPDLRNAPHIMRDLLALPGADSIIEHQGNEQEVMLGYSDSNKDGGFLTSNWELYRAELALVALFNERCITLRLFHGRGGTVGRGGGPTYQAILSQPPGTVDGQIRLTEQGEVIASKFGNPEIGRRNLETVVAATLEASLLPHGNAPADLTAFEETMQQLSDAAMASYRALVYETPGFKEYFFESTPISEIAELNIGSRPASRKLQDPKHRKIEDLRAIPWGFSWGQCRLLLTGWYGFGSAVAAYLDSAPSDAERGRRLSLLKKMHKSWPFFSTLLSNMDMVLAKTDLAVASRYAALVSDKKLRKHVFERIVAEWERTSKVLSEITGKRERLAENPLLARSIKNRFPYLDPLNHLQVELLKRHRAGDTNARVRRGIHLTINGIAAGLWNTG
;
A
#
# COMPACT_ATOMS: atom_id res chain seq x y z
N MET A 1 9.16 20.41 -7.59
CA MET A 1 9.25 21.09 -8.90
C MET A 1 7.96 20.90 -9.65
N LEU A 2 7.44 21.94 -10.31
CA LEU A 2 6.36 21.74 -11.28
C LEU A 2 6.91 21.00 -12.49
N ARG A 3 6.24 19.94 -12.89
CA ARG A 3 6.57 19.20 -14.11
C ARG A 3 5.79 19.81 -15.28
N ASP A 4 6.47 20.08 -16.37
CA ASP A 4 5.85 20.65 -17.56
C ASP A 4 5.08 19.61 -18.40
N SER A 5 5.35 18.31 -18.17
CA SER A 5 4.65 17.16 -18.78
C SER A 5 3.97 16.29 -17.73
N ARG A 6 2.92 15.61 -18.13
CA ARG A 6 2.27 14.59 -17.30
C ARG A 6 3.22 13.42 -17.11
N LEU A 7 3.25 12.87 -15.87
CA LEU A 7 4.00 11.66 -15.59
C LEU A 7 3.42 10.48 -16.38
N THR A 8 4.31 9.73 -16.98
CA THR A 8 4.01 8.39 -17.51
C THR A 8 4.21 7.35 -16.39
N VAL A 9 3.68 6.14 -16.59
CA VAL A 9 3.95 5.03 -15.66
C VAL A 9 5.45 4.69 -15.64
N ALA A 10 6.16 4.85 -16.75
CA ALA A 10 7.61 4.66 -16.80
C ALA A 10 8.36 5.67 -15.91
N ASP A 11 7.93 6.94 -15.88
CA ASP A 11 8.51 7.93 -14.96
C ASP A 11 8.26 7.58 -13.49
N GLU A 12 7.10 7.01 -13.16
CA GLU A 12 6.78 6.56 -11.82
C GLU A 12 7.66 5.37 -11.41
N ILE A 13 7.90 4.43 -12.33
CA ILE A 13 8.82 3.29 -12.12
C ILE A 13 10.21 3.82 -11.77
N GLU A 14 10.79 4.68 -12.59
CA GLU A 14 12.14 5.22 -12.37
C GLU A 14 12.24 6.02 -11.05
N ASN A 15 11.20 6.79 -10.73
CA ASN A 15 11.14 7.52 -9.46
C ASN A 15 11.15 6.56 -8.26
N ALA A 16 10.39 5.48 -8.31
CA ALA A 16 10.39 4.47 -7.24
C ALA A 16 11.75 3.77 -7.11
N LEU A 17 12.38 3.39 -8.23
CA LEU A 17 13.69 2.74 -8.25
C LEU A 17 14.80 3.63 -7.66
N SER A 18 14.66 4.95 -7.73
CA SER A 18 15.62 5.88 -7.13
C SER A 18 15.73 5.71 -5.60
N TYR A 19 14.65 5.35 -4.91
CA TYR A 19 14.67 5.11 -3.45
C TYR A 19 15.33 3.78 -3.09
N TYR A 20 15.24 2.77 -3.96
CA TYR A 20 15.99 1.52 -3.79
C TYR A 20 17.49 1.79 -3.84
N ARG A 21 17.95 2.52 -4.87
CA ARG A 21 19.37 2.89 -5.00
C ARG A 21 19.85 3.80 -3.87
N ALA A 22 19.02 4.75 -3.42
CA ALA A 22 19.42 5.73 -2.40
C ALA A 22 19.42 5.15 -0.98
N THR A 23 18.53 4.19 -0.68
CA THR A 23 18.28 3.78 0.71
C THR A 23 18.15 2.27 0.88
N PHE A 24 17.20 1.62 0.21
CA PHE A 24 16.81 0.26 0.61
C PHE A 24 17.89 -0.80 0.38
N LEU A 25 18.67 -0.71 -0.71
CA LEU A 25 19.70 -1.69 -1.04
C LEU A 25 20.84 -1.75 -0.02
N GLU A 26 21.11 -0.65 0.66
CA GLU A 26 22.16 -0.57 1.67
C GLU A 26 21.60 -0.67 3.10
N GLU A 27 20.52 0.05 3.40
CA GLU A 27 20.02 0.17 4.76
C GLU A 27 19.28 -1.06 5.27
N ILE A 28 18.59 -1.82 4.38
CA ILE A 28 17.92 -3.04 4.81
C ILE A 28 18.92 -4.13 5.23
N PRO A 29 19.96 -4.49 4.45
CA PRO A 29 20.96 -5.43 4.90
C PRO A 29 21.70 -4.98 6.18
N ALA A 30 22.00 -3.68 6.30
CA ALA A 30 22.62 -3.13 7.50
C ALA A 30 21.74 -3.26 8.75
N LEU A 31 20.40 -3.06 8.59
CA LEU A 31 19.45 -3.25 9.69
C LEU A 31 19.44 -4.68 10.22
N TYR A 32 19.51 -5.68 9.34
CA TYR A 32 19.65 -7.08 9.79
C TYR A 32 20.93 -7.31 10.58
N ALA A 33 22.06 -6.79 10.09
CA ALA A 33 23.35 -6.94 10.75
C ALA A 33 23.33 -6.34 12.17
N ASP A 34 22.78 -5.14 12.32
CA ASP A 34 22.68 -4.48 13.62
C ASP A 34 21.77 -5.23 14.61
N ILE A 35 20.66 -5.81 14.12
CA ILE A 35 19.76 -6.62 14.97
C ILE A 35 20.47 -7.92 15.37
N GLU A 36 21.15 -8.59 14.44
CA GLU A 36 21.91 -9.83 14.71
C GLU A 36 23.04 -9.58 15.71
N GLU A 37 23.75 -8.44 15.60
CA GLU A 37 24.78 -8.04 16.55
C GLU A 37 24.19 -7.75 17.95
N ALA A 38 23.08 -7.02 18.01
CA ALA A 38 22.38 -6.78 19.28
C ALA A 38 21.89 -8.08 19.94
N LEU A 39 21.39 -9.06 19.17
CA LEU A 39 21.02 -10.38 19.68
C LEU A 39 22.23 -11.11 20.24
N LYS A 40 23.37 -11.05 19.55
CA LYS A 40 24.62 -11.68 19.98
C LYS A 40 25.16 -11.07 21.29
N GLU A 41 25.07 -9.74 21.44
CA GLU A 41 25.43 -9.06 22.71
C GLU A 41 24.57 -9.56 23.89
N HIS A 42 23.35 -10.03 23.64
CA HIS A 42 22.46 -10.65 24.63
C HIS A 42 22.60 -12.16 24.72
N GLY A 43 23.61 -12.76 24.09
CA GLY A 43 23.89 -14.19 24.15
C GLY A 43 23.06 -15.06 23.21
N LEU A 44 22.40 -14.47 22.23
CA LEU A 44 21.60 -15.16 21.22
C LEU A 44 22.33 -15.11 19.87
N GLU A 45 23.10 -16.13 19.55
CA GLU A 45 23.67 -16.29 18.20
C GLU A 45 22.59 -16.86 17.26
N ALA A 46 21.89 -15.98 16.55
CA ALA A 46 20.87 -16.38 15.59
C ALA A 46 21.02 -15.58 14.30
N ARG A 47 20.95 -16.26 13.16
CA ARG A 47 20.76 -15.63 11.87
C ARG A 47 19.28 -15.43 11.65
N LEU A 48 18.86 -14.19 11.44
CA LEU A 48 17.46 -13.86 11.20
C LEU A 48 17.00 -14.34 9.83
N PRO A 49 15.79 -14.88 9.71
CA PRO A 49 15.18 -15.11 8.40
C PRO A 49 14.91 -13.79 7.68
N PRO A 50 14.78 -13.78 6.34
CA PRO A 50 14.44 -12.57 5.60
C PRO A 50 13.00 -12.16 5.86
N PHE A 51 12.77 -11.24 6.81
CA PHE A 51 11.45 -10.77 7.23
C PHE A 51 10.97 -9.54 6.45
N PHE A 52 11.86 -8.74 5.85
CA PHE A 52 11.44 -7.67 4.95
C PHE A 52 10.97 -8.21 3.61
N GLN A 53 9.75 -7.81 3.18
CA GLN A 53 9.22 -8.10 1.87
C GLN A 53 8.81 -6.78 1.23
N MET A 54 9.48 -6.43 0.12
CA MET A 54 9.18 -5.21 -0.61
C MET A 54 8.11 -5.48 -1.66
N GLY A 55 7.13 -4.57 -1.75
CA GLY A 55 6.06 -4.62 -2.73
C GLY A 55 5.92 -3.31 -3.48
N SER A 56 5.32 -3.35 -4.66
CA SER A 56 5.00 -2.19 -5.48
C SER A 56 3.68 -2.40 -6.22
N TRP A 57 2.94 -1.32 -6.42
CA TRP A 57 1.76 -1.31 -7.28
C TRP A 57 2.05 -0.72 -8.66
N ILE A 58 3.21 -0.07 -8.81
CA ILE A 58 3.58 0.64 -10.03
C ILE A 58 3.86 -0.38 -11.14
N GLY A 59 3.07 -0.34 -12.20
CA GLY A 59 3.09 -1.30 -13.29
C GLY A 59 2.12 -2.48 -13.16
N GLY A 60 1.43 -2.64 -12.00
CA GLY A 60 0.43 -3.70 -11.78
C GLY A 60 -0.98 -3.21 -11.44
N ASP A 61 -1.12 -1.95 -11.03
CA ASP A 61 -2.40 -1.36 -10.62
C ASP A 61 -3.17 -0.79 -11.81
N ARG A 62 -4.18 -1.51 -12.25
CA ARG A 62 -5.06 -1.15 -13.39
C ARG A 62 -6.35 -0.45 -12.97
N ASP A 63 -6.73 -0.46 -11.68
CA ASP A 63 -7.99 0.12 -11.24
C ASP A 63 -8.12 1.59 -11.70
N GLY A 64 -8.94 1.79 -12.74
CA GLY A 64 -9.14 3.07 -13.40
C GLY A 64 -7.86 3.73 -13.96
N ASN A 65 -6.85 2.94 -14.32
CA ASN A 65 -5.65 3.41 -15.02
C ASN A 65 -5.43 2.65 -16.33
N PRO A 66 -5.93 3.15 -17.46
CA PRO A 66 -5.82 2.48 -18.75
C PRO A 66 -4.38 2.44 -19.31
N ASN A 67 -3.44 3.13 -18.65
CA ASN A 67 -2.03 3.16 -19.07
C ASN A 67 -1.21 2.00 -18.49
N VAL A 68 -1.81 1.13 -17.68
CA VAL A 68 -1.16 -0.07 -17.14
C VAL A 68 -1.64 -1.27 -17.92
N THR A 69 -0.74 -1.84 -18.72
CA THR A 69 -0.96 -2.95 -19.65
C THR A 69 0.01 -4.09 -19.36
N ALA A 70 -0.06 -5.17 -20.12
CA ALA A 70 0.91 -6.27 -20.07
C ALA A 70 2.34 -5.79 -20.30
N GLU A 71 2.55 -4.92 -21.30
CA GLU A 71 3.85 -4.33 -21.63
C GLU A 71 4.37 -3.44 -20.50
N THR A 72 3.47 -2.75 -19.79
CA THR A 72 3.83 -1.93 -18.63
C THR A 72 4.33 -2.80 -17.49
N LEU A 73 3.67 -3.94 -17.23
CA LEU A 73 4.11 -4.92 -16.23
C LEU A 73 5.48 -5.49 -16.57
N GLU A 74 5.67 -5.92 -17.84
CA GLU A 74 6.95 -6.41 -18.31
C GLU A 74 8.06 -5.37 -18.13
N HIS A 75 7.79 -4.11 -18.52
CA HIS A 75 8.74 -3.01 -18.38
C HIS A 75 9.11 -2.78 -16.91
N ALA A 76 8.12 -2.75 -16.01
CA ALA A 76 8.34 -2.51 -14.58
C ALA A 76 9.27 -3.57 -13.97
N ILE A 77 8.99 -4.85 -14.23
CA ILE A 77 9.83 -5.95 -13.73
C ILE A 77 11.23 -5.93 -14.36
N ALA A 78 11.33 -5.66 -15.65
CA ALA A 78 12.63 -5.57 -16.33
C ALA A 78 13.50 -4.48 -15.70
N ARG A 79 12.93 -3.28 -15.46
CA ARG A 79 13.65 -2.16 -14.82
C ARG A 79 14.07 -2.49 -13.38
N GLN A 80 13.18 -3.13 -12.59
CA GLN A 80 13.51 -3.60 -11.25
C GLN A 80 14.68 -4.61 -11.27
N ALA A 81 14.62 -5.59 -12.17
CA ALA A 81 15.64 -6.59 -12.30
C ALA A 81 16.99 -6.00 -12.77
N GLU A 82 16.98 -5.02 -13.67
CA GLU A 82 18.20 -4.30 -14.07
C GLU A 82 18.88 -3.67 -12.85
N VAL A 83 18.13 -2.95 -12.02
CA VAL A 83 18.67 -2.30 -10.80
C VAL A 83 19.33 -3.30 -9.87
N ILE A 84 18.68 -4.44 -9.63
CA ILE A 84 19.22 -5.41 -8.66
C ILE A 84 20.41 -6.18 -9.23
N PHE A 85 20.42 -6.52 -10.51
CA PHE A 85 21.58 -7.16 -11.15
C PHE A 85 22.77 -6.20 -11.23
N GLU A 86 22.57 -4.91 -11.53
CA GLU A 86 23.62 -3.90 -11.46
C GLU A 86 24.24 -3.87 -10.06
N HIS A 87 23.40 -3.82 -9.02
CA HIS A 87 23.87 -3.83 -7.64
C HIS A 87 24.67 -5.08 -7.30
N TYR A 88 24.16 -6.27 -7.60
CA TYR A 88 24.89 -7.51 -7.29
C TYR A 88 26.22 -7.63 -8.02
N LEU A 89 26.26 -7.30 -9.31
CA LEU A 89 27.47 -7.32 -10.09
C LEU A 89 28.53 -6.34 -9.57
N GLU A 90 28.09 -5.15 -9.13
CA GLU A 90 29.00 -4.18 -8.51
C GLU A 90 29.53 -4.68 -7.17
N GLN A 91 28.67 -5.22 -6.30
CA GLN A 91 29.08 -5.72 -4.98
C GLN A 91 29.99 -6.95 -5.10
N VAL A 92 29.69 -7.90 -5.97
CA VAL A 92 30.57 -9.05 -6.21
C VAL A 92 31.93 -8.61 -6.75
N HIS A 93 31.97 -7.60 -7.63
CA HIS A 93 33.22 -7.06 -8.15
C HIS A 93 34.05 -6.37 -7.03
N LYS A 94 33.43 -5.58 -6.16
CA LYS A 94 34.08 -4.96 -5.00
C LYS A 94 34.64 -6.02 -4.06
N LEU A 95 33.82 -6.99 -3.70
CA LEU A 95 34.19 -8.11 -2.84
C LEU A 95 35.36 -8.92 -3.43
N GLY A 96 35.38 -9.13 -4.76
CA GLY A 96 36.48 -9.79 -5.44
C GLY A 96 37.79 -9.01 -5.46
N ALA A 97 37.73 -7.67 -5.31
CA ALA A 97 38.92 -6.84 -5.13
C ALA A 97 39.43 -6.88 -3.68
N GLU A 98 38.54 -6.92 -2.71
CA GLU A 98 38.85 -7.01 -1.28
C GLU A 98 39.43 -8.38 -0.90
N LEU A 99 38.85 -9.45 -1.44
CA LEU A 99 39.22 -10.85 -1.15
C LEU A 99 40.27 -11.41 -2.13
N SER A 100 41.18 -10.59 -2.61
CA SER A 100 42.37 -11.01 -3.35
C SER A 100 43.41 -11.57 -2.37
N VAL A 101 43.11 -12.74 -1.80
CA VAL A 101 43.90 -13.35 -0.73
C VAL A 101 44.42 -14.71 -1.22
N SER A 102 45.73 -14.93 -1.00
CA SER A 102 46.36 -16.21 -1.31
C SER A 102 45.90 -17.33 -0.37
N ASN A 103 45.61 -18.51 -0.92
CA ASN A 103 45.30 -19.70 -0.15
C ASN A 103 46.40 -20.10 0.87
N LEU A 104 47.63 -19.66 0.62
CA LEU A 104 48.74 -19.87 1.53
C LEU A 104 48.61 -19.04 2.83
N LEU A 105 47.91 -17.92 2.76
CA LEU A 105 47.75 -16.99 3.91
C LEU A 105 46.48 -17.29 4.69
N ALA A 106 45.33 -17.46 4.02
CA ALA A 106 44.04 -17.58 4.67
C ALA A 106 43.49 -18.99 4.71
N GLY A 107 44.00 -19.91 3.88
CA GLY A 107 43.37 -21.21 3.62
C GLY A 107 42.03 -21.05 2.86
N ALA A 108 41.48 -22.16 2.42
CA ALA A 108 40.15 -22.19 1.81
C ALA A 108 39.50 -23.55 2.04
N SER A 109 38.19 -23.56 2.28
CA SER A 109 37.44 -24.81 2.38
C SER A 109 37.41 -25.57 1.05
N ASP A 110 37.13 -26.85 1.08
CA ASP A 110 37.09 -27.66 -0.16
C ASP A 110 35.88 -27.26 -1.03
N GLU A 111 34.79 -26.81 -0.42
CA GLU A 111 33.62 -26.29 -1.14
C GLU A 111 33.97 -25.00 -1.89
N LEU A 112 34.72 -24.10 -1.26
CA LEU A 112 35.18 -22.86 -1.92
C LEU A 112 36.16 -23.16 -3.05
N LYS A 113 37.09 -24.13 -2.86
CA LYS A 113 37.97 -24.57 -3.93
C LYS A 113 37.18 -25.13 -5.10
N ALA A 114 36.12 -25.93 -4.84
CA ALA A 114 35.24 -26.44 -5.88
C ALA A 114 34.57 -25.31 -6.67
N LEU A 115 34.07 -24.27 -6.02
CA LEU A 115 33.51 -23.07 -6.69
C LEU A 115 34.58 -22.32 -7.50
N ALA A 116 35.80 -22.22 -6.99
CA ALA A 116 36.92 -21.60 -7.71
C ALA A 116 37.31 -22.39 -8.97
N GLU A 117 37.21 -23.74 -8.98
CA GLU A 117 37.48 -24.58 -10.13
C GLU A 117 36.42 -24.47 -11.24
N ILE A 118 35.17 -24.23 -10.90
CA ILE A 118 34.09 -23.97 -11.86
C ILE A 118 34.26 -22.58 -12.51
N SER A 119 34.97 -21.66 -11.89
CA SER A 119 35.22 -20.32 -12.41
C SER A 119 35.88 -20.36 -13.80
N PRO A 120 35.45 -19.49 -14.73
CA PRO A 120 36.10 -19.40 -16.07
C PRO A 120 37.48 -18.73 -16.01
N ASP A 121 37.89 -18.20 -14.86
CA ASP A 121 39.17 -17.54 -14.68
C ASP A 121 40.33 -18.57 -14.72
N ARG A 122 41.19 -18.44 -15.71
CA ARG A 122 42.35 -19.29 -15.93
C ARG A 122 43.67 -18.50 -15.85
N SER A 123 43.63 -17.34 -15.19
CA SER A 123 44.82 -16.50 -15.03
C SER A 123 45.86 -17.20 -14.14
N PRO A 124 47.11 -17.37 -14.62
CA PRO A 124 48.18 -17.96 -13.82
C PRO A 124 48.52 -17.11 -12.57
N HIS A 125 48.21 -15.83 -12.60
CA HIS A 125 48.44 -14.92 -11.48
C HIS A 125 47.42 -15.08 -10.37
N ARG A 126 46.34 -15.82 -10.54
CA ARG A 126 45.25 -16.05 -9.58
C ARG A 126 45.05 -17.51 -9.20
N THR A 127 46.02 -18.35 -9.53
CA THR A 127 45.92 -19.79 -9.26
C THR A 127 45.78 -20.10 -7.79
N ASP A 128 46.40 -19.30 -6.91
CA ASP A 128 46.38 -19.44 -5.46
C ASP A 128 45.39 -18.46 -4.75
N GLU A 129 44.50 -17.77 -5.53
CA GLU A 129 43.47 -16.86 -5.02
C GLU A 129 42.06 -17.51 -5.15
N PRO A 130 41.68 -18.53 -4.36
CA PRO A 130 40.43 -19.26 -4.55
C PRO A 130 39.21 -18.38 -4.33
N TYR A 131 39.25 -17.46 -3.37
CA TYR A 131 38.16 -16.53 -3.08
C TYR A 131 37.85 -15.62 -4.28
N ARG A 132 38.87 -15.00 -4.84
CA ARG A 132 38.71 -14.13 -6.02
C ARG A 132 38.24 -14.90 -7.23
N ARG A 133 38.78 -16.13 -7.47
CA ARG A 133 38.34 -17.01 -8.57
C ARG A 133 36.85 -17.39 -8.41
N ALA A 134 36.42 -17.79 -7.21
CA ALA A 134 35.03 -18.09 -6.93
C ALA A 134 34.13 -16.87 -7.24
N LEU A 135 34.50 -15.67 -6.77
CA LEU A 135 33.77 -14.43 -7.02
C LEU A 135 33.73 -14.05 -8.51
N ILE A 136 34.77 -14.31 -9.30
CA ILE A 136 34.73 -14.17 -10.76
C ILE A 136 33.73 -15.18 -11.37
N GLY A 137 33.68 -16.41 -10.85
CA GLY A 137 32.66 -17.38 -11.19
C GLY A 137 31.26 -16.90 -10.94
N MET A 138 30.98 -16.41 -9.72
CA MET A 138 29.69 -15.82 -9.34
C MET A 138 29.31 -14.63 -10.22
N TYR A 139 30.26 -13.70 -10.48
CA TYR A 139 30.04 -12.56 -11.37
C TYR A 139 29.60 -13.00 -12.77
N THR A 140 30.29 -14.00 -13.35
CA THR A 140 29.95 -14.48 -14.70
C THR A 140 28.62 -15.21 -14.76
N ARG A 141 28.26 -15.97 -13.72
CA ARG A 141 26.93 -16.59 -13.58
C ARG A 141 25.82 -15.54 -13.42
N LEU A 142 26.03 -14.49 -12.59
CA LEU A 142 25.09 -13.36 -12.47
C LEU A 142 24.90 -12.63 -13.81
N ALA A 143 25.99 -12.35 -14.52
CA ALA A 143 25.95 -11.74 -15.86
C ALA A 143 25.18 -12.60 -16.86
N ALA A 144 25.36 -13.93 -16.84
CA ALA A 144 24.58 -14.87 -17.63
C ALA A 144 23.09 -14.87 -17.23
N SER A 145 22.80 -14.81 -15.93
CA SER A 145 21.43 -14.73 -15.40
C SER A 145 20.71 -13.45 -15.83
N ALA A 146 21.39 -12.31 -15.79
CA ALA A 146 20.88 -11.04 -16.29
C ALA A 146 20.57 -11.11 -17.79
N ARG A 147 21.50 -11.66 -18.58
CA ARG A 147 21.34 -11.81 -20.04
C ARG A 147 20.13 -12.67 -20.42
N VAL A 148 19.95 -13.81 -19.75
CA VAL A 148 18.83 -14.73 -20.04
C VAL A 148 17.48 -14.05 -19.69
N ARG A 149 17.44 -13.25 -18.62
CA ARG A 149 16.21 -12.64 -18.12
C ARG A 149 15.88 -11.30 -18.77
N LEU A 150 16.88 -10.52 -19.14
CA LEU A 150 16.71 -9.13 -19.59
C LEU A 150 17.13 -8.92 -21.06
N GLY A 151 17.87 -9.88 -21.65
CA GLY A 151 18.43 -9.73 -22.98
C GLY A 151 19.87 -9.21 -22.99
N GLU A 152 20.46 -9.20 -24.18
CA GLU A 152 21.84 -8.75 -24.38
C GLU A 152 21.95 -7.23 -24.17
N GLY A 153 22.92 -6.81 -23.35
CA GLY A 153 23.23 -5.38 -23.15
C GLY A 153 22.34 -4.63 -22.16
N ALA A 154 21.34 -5.28 -21.56
CA ALA A 154 20.44 -4.65 -20.61
C ALA A 154 21.16 -4.16 -19.33
N VAL A 155 22.19 -4.89 -18.89
CA VAL A 155 23.00 -4.50 -17.72
C VAL A 155 24.43 -4.22 -18.17
N PRO A 156 25.02 -3.07 -17.82
CA PRO A 156 26.40 -2.75 -18.18
C PRO A 156 27.38 -3.68 -17.45
N LEU A 157 28.03 -4.55 -18.22
CA LEU A 157 29.05 -5.45 -17.70
C LEU A 157 30.42 -4.76 -17.73
N ARG A 158 31.18 -4.84 -16.65
CA ARG A 158 32.59 -4.44 -16.67
C ARG A 158 33.36 -5.43 -17.57
N SER A 159 33.94 -4.93 -18.65
CA SER A 159 34.68 -5.76 -19.59
C SER A 159 35.88 -6.40 -18.91
N ALA A 160 35.96 -7.72 -18.93
CA ALA A 160 37.21 -8.43 -18.66
C ALA A 160 38.17 -8.13 -19.81
N GLY A 161 38.93 -7.01 -19.73
CA GLY A 161 40.00 -6.64 -20.68
C GLY A 161 39.58 -6.55 -22.16
N ARG A 162 40.20 -5.65 -22.93
CA ARG A 162 40.00 -5.57 -24.38
C ARG A 162 40.36 -6.93 -25.04
N GLY A 163 39.34 -7.60 -25.60
CA GLY A 163 39.56 -8.80 -26.41
C GLY A 163 39.12 -10.14 -25.81
N ALA A 164 38.49 -10.15 -24.62
CA ALA A 164 37.93 -11.37 -24.05
C ALA A 164 36.62 -11.76 -24.79
N ALA A 165 36.59 -12.98 -25.34
CA ALA A 165 35.36 -13.57 -25.86
C ALA A 165 34.29 -13.63 -24.75
N PRO A 166 32.99 -13.54 -25.08
CA PRO A 166 31.93 -13.64 -24.10
C PRO A 166 32.04 -14.97 -23.35
N ILE A 167 32.34 -14.93 -22.07
CA ILE A 167 32.46 -16.12 -21.23
C ILE A 167 31.06 -16.71 -21.09
N ARG A 168 30.84 -17.89 -21.67
CA ARG A 168 29.60 -18.65 -21.49
C ARG A 168 29.63 -19.32 -20.11
N ALA A 169 28.92 -18.76 -19.17
CA ALA A 169 28.68 -19.37 -17.84
C ALA A 169 27.24 -19.87 -17.76
N THR A 170 27.02 -20.93 -16.99
CA THR A 170 25.67 -21.39 -16.64
C THR A 170 25.00 -20.34 -15.73
N PRO A 171 23.84 -19.79 -16.11
CA PRO A 171 23.15 -18.84 -15.28
C PRO A 171 22.72 -19.48 -13.94
N TYR A 172 22.45 -18.65 -12.94
CA TYR A 172 21.71 -19.07 -11.76
C TYR A 172 20.24 -19.30 -12.12
N ASP A 173 19.65 -20.41 -11.69
CA ASP A 173 18.23 -20.68 -11.90
C ASP A 173 17.38 -19.72 -11.06
N ASP A 174 17.78 -19.48 -9.83
CA ASP A 174 17.16 -18.51 -8.92
C ASP A 174 18.20 -17.82 -8.01
N ALA A 175 17.73 -16.85 -7.21
CA ALA A 175 18.60 -16.12 -6.30
C ALA A 175 19.11 -16.97 -5.12
N SER A 176 18.44 -18.07 -4.78
CA SER A 176 18.86 -18.94 -3.66
C SER A 176 20.15 -19.68 -3.98
N GLU A 177 20.40 -20.01 -5.27
CA GLU A 177 21.68 -20.56 -5.67
C GLU A 177 22.82 -19.56 -5.46
N PHE A 178 22.61 -18.30 -5.83
CA PHE A 178 23.60 -17.24 -5.61
C PHE A 178 23.85 -17.03 -4.12
N VAL A 179 22.81 -17.07 -3.29
CA VAL A 179 22.93 -17.01 -1.83
C VAL A 179 23.74 -18.18 -1.29
N ARG A 180 23.53 -19.41 -1.79
CA ARG A 180 24.30 -20.58 -1.37
C ARG A 180 25.79 -20.41 -1.68
N ASP A 181 26.14 -19.94 -2.87
CA ASP A 181 27.53 -19.69 -3.25
C ASP A 181 28.18 -18.62 -2.33
N LEU A 182 27.44 -17.57 -1.94
CA LEU A 182 27.92 -16.56 -1.00
C LEU A 182 28.11 -17.14 0.42
N HIS A 183 27.26 -18.07 0.87
CA HIS A 183 27.44 -18.75 2.15
C HIS A 183 28.70 -19.62 2.15
N VAL A 184 28.97 -20.37 1.10
CA VAL A 184 30.22 -21.15 0.97
C VAL A 184 31.43 -20.22 1.11
N LEU A 185 31.38 -19.03 0.53
CA LEU A 185 32.46 -18.04 0.65
C LEU A 185 32.61 -17.54 2.11
N MET A 186 31.51 -17.19 2.78
CA MET A 186 31.52 -16.68 4.15
C MET A 186 31.97 -17.76 5.15
N ASP A 187 31.46 -18.96 5.01
CA ASP A 187 31.81 -20.09 5.90
C ASP A 187 33.30 -20.44 5.79
N SER A 188 33.86 -20.41 4.58
CA SER A 188 35.28 -20.63 4.35
C SER A 188 36.18 -19.57 4.96
N LEU A 189 35.74 -18.31 5.00
CA LEU A 189 36.49 -17.21 5.59
C LEU A 189 36.35 -17.14 7.13
N ALA A 190 35.37 -17.85 7.71
CA ALA A 190 34.89 -17.61 9.08
C ALA A 190 34.68 -16.11 9.38
N ALA A 191 34.26 -15.34 8.37
CA ALA A 191 34.15 -13.89 8.42
C ALA A 191 32.93 -13.41 7.61
N HIS A 192 32.34 -12.30 8.06
CA HIS A 192 31.06 -11.79 7.56
C HIS A 192 31.15 -10.86 6.33
N HIS A 193 32.27 -10.79 5.62
CA HIS A 193 32.48 -9.86 4.50
C HIS A 193 31.43 -9.96 3.37
N GLY A 194 30.81 -11.13 3.16
CA GLY A 194 29.75 -11.33 2.16
C GLY A 194 28.32 -11.18 2.72
N ALA A 195 28.16 -10.99 4.03
CA ALA A 195 26.84 -11.03 4.68
C ALA A 195 25.84 -9.99 4.17
N PRO A 196 26.21 -8.70 3.95
CA PRO A 196 25.27 -7.72 3.41
C PRO A 196 24.76 -8.09 2.02
N LEU A 197 25.65 -8.61 1.15
CA LEU A 197 25.29 -9.04 -0.19
C LEU A 197 24.38 -10.27 -0.18
N ALA A 198 24.69 -11.26 0.66
CA ALA A 198 23.83 -12.44 0.84
C ALA A 198 22.45 -12.03 1.36
N ARG A 199 22.40 -11.13 2.34
CA ARG A 199 21.14 -10.59 2.88
C ARG A 199 20.35 -9.83 1.82
N ALA A 200 21.00 -8.98 1.00
CA ALA A 200 20.36 -8.31 -0.12
C ALA A 200 19.74 -9.32 -1.10
N ALA A 201 20.47 -10.40 -1.44
CA ALA A 201 19.98 -11.42 -2.36
C ALA A 201 18.79 -12.22 -1.78
N GLU A 202 18.77 -12.49 -0.48
CA GLU A 202 17.64 -13.13 0.22
C GLU A 202 16.38 -12.25 0.19
N VAL A 203 16.52 -10.94 0.46
CA VAL A 203 15.40 -9.99 0.53
C VAL A 203 14.88 -9.66 -0.85
N PHE A 204 15.76 -9.24 -1.77
CA PHE A 204 15.37 -8.66 -3.05
C PHE A 204 15.30 -9.65 -4.21
N GLY A 205 15.89 -10.85 -4.06
CA GLY A 205 15.93 -11.86 -5.13
C GLY A 205 16.50 -11.31 -6.44
N PHE A 206 15.98 -11.78 -7.59
CA PHE A 206 16.30 -11.25 -8.92
C PHE A 206 15.22 -10.31 -9.47
N HIS A 207 14.19 -10.01 -8.65
CA HIS A 207 13.02 -9.19 -9.00
C HIS A 207 12.96 -7.85 -8.28
N LEU A 208 13.82 -7.58 -7.30
CA LEU A 208 13.90 -6.40 -6.44
C LEU A 208 12.69 -6.23 -5.52
N ALA A 209 11.48 -6.16 -6.06
CA ALA A 209 10.22 -6.05 -5.32
C ALA A 209 9.10 -6.81 -6.03
N SER A 210 8.19 -7.39 -5.25
CA SER A 210 6.98 -8.01 -5.79
C SER A 210 6.05 -6.94 -6.37
N ILE A 211 5.54 -7.14 -7.59
CA ILE A 211 4.48 -6.29 -8.13
C ILE A 211 3.12 -6.93 -7.82
N ASP A 212 2.25 -6.17 -7.17
CA ASP A 212 0.86 -6.57 -7.00
C ASP A 212 0.03 -6.18 -8.21
N LEU A 213 -0.75 -7.11 -8.72
CA LEU A 213 -1.81 -6.80 -9.68
C LEU A 213 -3.02 -6.27 -8.94
N ARG A 214 -3.70 -5.28 -9.51
CA ARG A 214 -4.98 -4.77 -8.99
C ARG A 214 -5.93 -4.39 -10.10
N GLN A 215 -7.21 -4.74 -9.93
CA GLN A 215 -8.31 -4.32 -10.79
C GLN A 215 -9.62 -4.29 -10.00
N SER A 216 -10.63 -3.63 -10.53
CA SER A 216 -11.97 -3.52 -9.95
C SER A 216 -12.84 -4.74 -10.29
N SER A 217 -13.70 -5.16 -9.36
CA SER A 217 -14.59 -6.32 -9.50
C SER A 217 -15.54 -6.22 -10.70
N ASP A 218 -16.07 -5.03 -10.99
CA ASP A 218 -16.95 -4.80 -12.15
C ASP A 218 -16.29 -5.11 -13.50
N ILE A 219 -14.96 -4.95 -13.58
CA ILE A 219 -14.17 -5.32 -14.75
C ILE A 219 -14.05 -6.84 -14.86
N HIS A 220 -13.83 -7.53 -13.74
CA HIS A 220 -13.77 -9.01 -13.72
C HIS A 220 -15.09 -9.60 -14.14
N GLU A 221 -16.21 -9.12 -13.58
CA GLU A 221 -17.56 -9.55 -13.96
C GLU A 221 -17.78 -9.40 -15.48
N ALA A 222 -17.41 -8.24 -16.05
CA ALA A 222 -17.59 -8.00 -17.48
C ALA A 222 -16.76 -8.95 -18.34
N VAL A 223 -15.52 -9.26 -17.93
CA VAL A 223 -14.64 -10.21 -18.64
C VAL A 223 -15.18 -11.63 -18.56
N ILE A 224 -15.58 -12.07 -17.37
CA ILE A 224 -16.16 -13.39 -17.13
C ILE A 224 -17.46 -13.56 -17.92
N ALA A 225 -18.34 -12.56 -17.91
CA ALA A 225 -19.59 -12.59 -18.68
C ALA A 225 -19.34 -12.81 -20.18
N GLU A 226 -18.34 -12.14 -20.77
CA GLU A 226 -17.99 -12.35 -22.16
C GLU A 226 -17.39 -13.74 -22.42
N LEU A 227 -16.53 -14.24 -21.53
CA LEU A 227 -15.94 -15.58 -21.65
C LEU A 227 -17.02 -16.67 -21.60
N LEU A 228 -17.92 -16.62 -20.62
CA LEU A 228 -19.03 -17.58 -20.46
C LEU A 228 -19.98 -17.55 -21.67
N LYS A 229 -20.31 -16.35 -22.16
CA LYS A 229 -21.16 -16.18 -23.35
C LYS A 229 -20.50 -16.76 -24.60
N ARG A 230 -19.22 -16.48 -24.84
CA ARG A 230 -18.48 -17.00 -26.01
C ARG A 230 -18.29 -18.51 -25.96
N ALA A 231 -18.17 -19.08 -24.77
CA ALA A 231 -18.08 -20.52 -24.56
C ALA A 231 -19.46 -21.22 -24.62
N GLY A 232 -20.55 -20.48 -24.69
CA GLY A 232 -21.91 -21.04 -24.69
C GLY A 232 -22.32 -21.63 -23.34
N VAL A 233 -21.73 -21.18 -22.25
CA VAL A 233 -22.06 -21.64 -20.89
C VAL A 233 -23.21 -20.83 -20.31
N HIS A 234 -23.16 -19.50 -20.41
CA HIS A 234 -24.22 -18.60 -19.93
C HIS A 234 -24.29 -17.32 -20.76
N ASP A 235 -25.51 -16.92 -21.18
CA ASP A 235 -25.71 -15.78 -22.08
C ASP A 235 -25.70 -14.41 -21.36
N ASP A 236 -26.16 -14.37 -20.11
CA ASP A 236 -26.34 -13.13 -19.32
C ASP A 236 -25.90 -13.33 -17.84
N TYR A 237 -24.63 -13.55 -17.65
CA TYR A 237 -24.02 -13.80 -16.33
C TYR A 237 -24.22 -12.63 -15.36
N ALA A 238 -24.09 -11.40 -15.84
CA ALA A 238 -24.21 -10.20 -15.01
C ALA A 238 -25.61 -10.00 -14.39
N ALA A 239 -26.66 -10.61 -14.99
CA ALA A 239 -28.03 -10.56 -14.45
C ALA A 239 -28.33 -11.62 -13.38
N LEU A 240 -27.39 -12.53 -13.11
CA LEU A 240 -27.55 -13.57 -12.09
C LEU A 240 -27.42 -12.98 -10.67
N ASP A 241 -28.16 -13.58 -9.73
CA ASP A 241 -27.91 -13.35 -8.31
C ASP A 241 -26.61 -14.05 -7.83
N GLU A 242 -26.15 -13.72 -6.64
CA GLU A 242 -24.87 -14.20 -6.10
C GLU A 242 -24.79 -15.73 -6.06
N SER A 243 -25.83 -16.42 -5.63
CA SER A 243 -25.86 -17.88 -5.56
C SER A 243 -25.72 -18.51 -6.95
N ALA A 244 -26.44 -18.00 -7.94
CA ALA A 244 -26.37 -18.49 -9.31
C ALA A 244 -25.01 -18.16 -9.97
N LYS A 245 -24.42 -17.00 -9.67
CA LYS A 245 -23.05 -16.69 -10.10
C LYS A 245 -22.06 -17.71 -9.56
N LEU A 246 -22.09 -17.99 -8.26
CA LEU A 246 -21.22 -18.98 -7.61
C LEU A 246 -21.40 -20.38 -8.21
N ASP A 247 -22.64 -20.82 -8.45
CA ASP A 247 -22.90 -22.14 -9.06
C ASP A 247 -22.23 -22.26 -10.44
N VAL A 248 -22.32 -21.23 -11.29
CA VAL A 248 -21.68 -21.22 -12.61
C VAL A 248 -20.17 -21.22 -12.49
N LEU A 249 -19.59 -20.34 -11.63
CA LEU A 249 -18.16 -20.21 -11.45
C LEU A 249 -17.51 -21.49 -10.89
N LEU A 250 -18.13 -22.09 -9.87
CA LEU A 250 -17.63 -23.32 -9.25
C LEU A 250 -17.72 -24.50 -10.20
N ALA A 251 -18.80 -24.59 -11.00
CA ALA A 251 -18.91 -25.61 -12.04
C ALA A 251 -17.79 -25.49 -13.07
N GLU A 252 -17.44 -24.28 -13.49
CA GLU A 252 -16.35 -24.07 -14.45
C GLU A 252 -14.97 -24.30 -13.81
N LEU A 253 -14.74 -23.94 -12.55
CA LEU A 253 -13.48 -24.23 -11.85
C LEU A 253 -13.26 -25.73 -11.59
N ALA A 254 -14.31 -26.52 -11.52
CA ALA A 254 -14.25 -27.98 -11.44
C ALA A 254 -13.95 -28.66 -12.78
N GLN A 255 -14.05 -27.94 -13.91
CA GLN A 255 -13.75 -28.49 -15.23
C GLN A 255 -12.25 -28.40 -15.55
N PRO A 256 -11.66 -29.42 -16.22
CA PRO A 256 -10.25 -29.36 -16.61
C PRO A 256 -9.97 -28.46 -17.82
N ARG A 257 -11.01 -28.17 -18.62
CA ARG A 257 -10.87 -27.35 -19.83
C ARG A 257 -10.95 -25.84 -19.53
N PRO A 258 -10.26 -24.98 -20.31
CA PRO A 258 -10.50 -23.56 -20.29
C PRO A 258 -11.82 -23.20 -21.01
N LEU A 259 -12.36 -22.02 -20.69
CA LEU A 259 -13.50 -21.38 -21.41
C LEU A 259 -13.03 -20.72 -22.70
N ARG A 260 -11.80 -20.24 -22.73
CA ARG A 260 -11.26 -19.47 -23.84
C ARG A 260 -11.17 -20.31 -25.11
N LEU A 261 -11.83 -19.83 -26.16
CA LEU A 261 -11.82 -20.46 -27.48
C LEU A 261 -10.70 -19.86 -28.34
N PRO A 262 -9.78 -20.67 -28.91
CA PRO A 262 -8.59 -20.17 -29.62
C PRO A 262 -8.87 -19.24 -30.81
N TYR A 263 -10.03 -19.38 -31.44
CA TYR A 263 -10.37 -18.64 -32.67
C TYR A 263 -11.55 -17.68 -32.47
N ALA A 264 -12.04 -17.51 -31.24
CA ALA A 264 -13.07 -16.53 -30.95
C ALA A 264 -12.48 -15.11 -30.90
N GLU A 265 -13.23 -14.16 -31.42
CA GLU A 265 -12.91 -12.76 -31.24
C GLU A 265 -13.48 -12.26 -29.92
N TYR A 266 -12.58 -11.72 -29.08
CA TYR A 266 -12.91 -11.10 -27.81
C TYR A 266 -12.78 -9.59 -27.90
N SER A 267 -13.47 -8.89 -27.02
CA SER A 267 -13.32 -7.44 -26.85
C SER A 267 -11.89 -7.05 -26.45
N ASP A 268 -11.53 -5.79 -26.65
CA ASP A 268 -10.25 -5.26 -26.23
C ASP A 268 -10.05 -5.33 -24.71
N LEU A 269 -11.16 -5.24 -23.96
CA LEU A 269 -11.15 -5.41 -22.51
C LEU A 269 -10.69 -6.83 -22.12
N VAL A 270 -11.32 -7.86 -22.67
CA VAL A 270 -10.95 -9.26 -22.39
C VAL A 270 -9.51 -9.55 -22.80
N LYS A 271 -9.08 -9.07 -23.97
CA LYS A 271 -7.70 -9.24 -24.44
C LYS A 271 -6.69 -8.57 -23.51
N SER A 272 -7.01 -7.37 -23.04
CA SER A 272 -6.16 -6.61 -22.11
C SER A 272 -6.02 -7.31 -20.76
N GLU A 273 -7.15 -7.69 -20.14
CA GLU A 273 -7.15 -8.30 -18.81
C GLU A 273 -6.47 -9.68 -18.79
N LEU A 274 -6.77 -10.54 -19.77
CA LEU A 274 -6.10 -11.83 -19.90
C LEU A 274 -4.62 -11.66 -20.24
N GLY A 275 -4.25 -10.68 -21.08
CA GLY A 275 -2.87 -10.38 -21.44
C GLY A 275 -2.00 -10.03 -20.25
N VAL A 276 -2.53 -9.28 -19.27
CA VAL A 276 -1.78 -8.96 -18.05
C VAL A 276 -1.55 -10.19 -17.18
N LEU A 277 -2.55 -11.08 -17.06
CA LEU A 277 -2.38 -12.34 -16.32
C LEU A 277 -1.42 -13.31 -17.02
N GLU A 278 -1.47 -13.40 -18.35
CA GLU A 278 -0.49 -14.15 -19.13
C GLU A 278 0.94 -13.60 -18.93
N GLN A 279 1.10 -12.28 -18.95
CA GLN A 279 2.37 -11.63 -18.67
C GLN A 279 2.84 -11.89 -17.23
N ALA A 280 1.93 -11.91 -16.25
CA ALA A 280 2.26 -12.26 -14.87
C ALA A 280 2.81 -13.71 -14.78
N ARG A 281 2.21 -14.66 -15.51
CA ARG A 281 2.72 -16.04 -15.60
C ARG A 281 4.12 -16.08 -16.16
N VAL A 282 4.36 -15.44 -17.32
CA VAL A 282 5.68 -15.36 -17.95
C VAL A 282 6.71 -14.70 -17.02
N THR A 283 6.30 -13.63 -16.31
CA THR A 283 7.16 -12.95 -15.34
C THR A 283 7.56 -13.88 -14.19
N ARG A 284 6.63 -14.67 -13.66
CA ARG A 284 6.90 -15.64 -12.59
C ARG A 284 7.84 -16.76 -13.05
N GLU A 285 7.67 -17.26 -14.26
CA GLU A 285 8.56 -18.26 -14.86
C GLU A 285 10.00 -17.71 -15.03
N LYS A 286 10.13 -16.43 -15.38
CA LYS A 286 11.40 -15.78 -15.71
C LYS A 286 12.16 -15.26 -14.48
N PHE A 287 11.47 -14.71 -13.50
CA PHE A 287 12.05 -14.02 -12.33
C PHE A 287 11.76 -14.70 -10.99
N GLY A 288 10.96 -15.77 -10.99
CA GLY A 288 10.55 -16.49 -9.80
C GLY A 288 9.16 -16.10 -9.28
N ALA A 289 8.58 -16.96 -8.47
CA ALA A 289 7.23 -16.83 -7.95
C ALA A 289 7.00 -15.52 -7.15
N ARG A 290 8.04 -14.98 -6.52
CA ARG A 290 7.97 -13.74 -5.73
C ARG A 290 7.84 -12.48 -6.57
N ALA A 291 8.13 -12.51 -7.88
CA ALA A 291 8.06 -11.32 -8.74
C ALA A 291 6.63 -10.76 -8.89
N VAL A 292 5.63 -11.66 -9.03
CA VAL A 292 4.20 -11.32 -8.99
C VAL A 292 3.52 -12.36 -8.12
N ARG A 293 3.04 -11.97 -6.94
CA ARG A 293 2.51 -12.90 -5.94
C ARG A 293 1.03 -12.70 -5.68
N ASN A 294 0.55 -11.48 -5.80
CA ASN A 294 -0.75 -11.07 -5.30
C ASN A 294 -1.60 -10.46 -6.40
N TYR A 295 -2.91 -10.69 -6.30
CA TYR A 295 -3.94 -10.04 -7.10
C TYR A 295 -4.98 -9.41 -6.17
N ILE A 296 -5.05 -8.08 -6.15
CA ILE A 296 -5.94 -7.31 -5.28
C ILE A 296 -7.19 -6.96 -6.07
N ILE A 297 -8.35 -7.13 -5.45
CA ILE A 297 -9.65 -6.79 -6.03
C ILE A 297 -10.18 -5.55 -5.33
N SER A 298 -10.26 -4.43 -6.07
CA SER A 298 -10.97 -3.23 -5.60
C SER A 298 -12.48 -3.46 -5.66
N HIS A 299 -13.22 -2.85 -4.73
CA HIS A 299 -14.69 -3.02 -4.63
C HIS A 299 -15.10 -4.49 -4.48
N THR A 300 -14.50 -5.21 -3.55
CA THR A 300 -14.96 -6.55 -3.20
C THR A 300 -16.22 -6.45 -2.34
N GLU A 301 -17.35 -6.86 -2.90
CA GLU A 301 -18.67 -6.80 -2.26
C GLU A 301 -19.24 -8.19 -1.99
N THR A 302 -18.81 -9.22 -2.76
CA THR A 302 -19.34 -10.58 -2.73
C THR A 302 -18.25 -11.64 -2.90
N VAL A 303 -18.59 -12.90 -2.64
CA VAL A 303 -17.68 -14.04 -2.83
C VAL A 303 -17.37 -14.28 -4.30
N SER A 304 -18.35 -14.06 -5.19
CA SER A 304 -18.16 -14.23 -6.63
C SER A 304 -17.05 -13.36 -7.18
N ASP A 305 -16.82 -12.14 -6.65
CA ASP A 305 -15.71 -11.26 -7.06
C ASP A 305 -14.34 -11.93 -6.92
N LEU A 306 -14.16 -12.74 -5.85
CA LEU A 306 -12.92 -13.48 -5.61
C LEU A 306 -12.81 -14.72 -6.52
N VAL A 307 -13.92 -15.42 -6.70
CA VAL A 307 -13.97 -16.64 -7.52
C VAL A 307 -13.83 -16.33 -9.01
N GLU A 308 -14.29 -15.19 -9.47
CA GLU A 308 -14.09 -14.67 -10.83
C GLU A 308 -12.58 -14.54 -11.14
N VAL A 309 -11.79 -13.98 -10.23
CA VAL A 309 -10.33 -13.88 -10.39
C VAL A 309 -9.67 -15.26 -10.37
N MET A 310 -10.17 -16.22 -9.58
CA MET A 310 -9.68 -17.59 -9.63
C MET A 310 -9.94 -18.22 -11.01
N LEU A 311 -11.11 -17.96 -11.60
CA LEU A 311 -11.43 -18.44 -12.96
C LEU A 311 -10.53 -17.75 -14.02
N LEU A 312 -10.26 -16.46 -13.91
CA LEU A 312 -9.29 -15.76 -14.77
C LEU A 312 -7.86 -16.32 -14.64
N GLN A 313 -7.43 -16.70 -13.44
CA GLN A 313 -6.16 -17.40 -13.25
C GLN A 313 -6.13 -18.77 -13.94
N LYS A 314 -7.24 -19.51 -13.91
CA LYS A 314 -7.36 -20.78 -14.64
C LYS A 314 -7.23 -20.57 -16.15
N GLU A 315 -7.93 -19.58 -16.72
CA GLU A 315 -7.90 -19.27 -18.16
C GLU A 315 -6.51 -18.89 -18.69
N THR A 316 -5.62 -18.45 -17.81
CA THR A 316 -4.25 -18.01 -18.14
C THR A 316 -3.15 -18.95 -17.63
N GLY A 317 -3.54 -20.09 -17.04
CA GLY A 317 -2.61 -21.12 -16.54
C GLY A 317 -1.94 -20.77 -15.21
N LEU A 318 -2.39 -19.73 -14.51
CA LEU A 318 -1.97 -19.36 -13.16
C LEU A 318 -2.67 -20.18 -12.07
N LEU A 319 -3.84 -20.74 -12.34
CA LEU A 319 -4.46 -21.75 -11.51
C LEU A 319 -4.42 -23.09 -12.24
N GLN A 320 -3.84 -24.08 -11.58
CA GLN A 320 -3.72 -25.45 -12.05
C GLN A 320 -4.54 -26.39 -11.17
N GLY A 321 -4.92 -27.55 -11.72
CA GLY A 321 -5.80 -28.49 -11.04
C GLY A 321 -7.29 -28.10 -11.16
N GLN A 322 -8.11 -28.65 -10.27
CA GLN A 322 -9.57 -28.51 -10.30
C GLN A 322 -10.09 -28.25 -8.89
N LEU A 323 -10.98 -27.29 -8.77
CA LEU A 323 -11.58 -26.98 -7.47
C LEU A 323 -12.46 -28.16 -7.01
N GLY A 324 -12.28 -28.60 -5.77
CA GLY A 324 -13.03 -29.70 -5.18
C GLY A 324 -12.60 -31.10 -5.64
N ASN A 325 -11.58 -31.25 -6.48
CA ASN A 325 -11.05 -32.54 -6.90
C ASN A 325 -9.86 -32.98 -6.05
N ALA A 326 -10.02 -33.99 -5.22
CA ALA A 326 -8.99 -34.51 -4.33
C ALA A 326 -7.78 -35.12 -5.07
N ASP A 327 -8.00 -35.72 -6.24
CA ASP A 327 -6.92 -36.36 -7.05
C ASP A 327 -6.07 -35.33 -7.81
N ASN A 328 -6.66 -34.16 -8.10
CA ASN A 328 -5.97 -33.06 -8.79
C ASN A 328 -6.41 -31.71 -8.19
N PRO A 329 -6.00 -31.39 -6.97
CA PRO A 329 -6.47 -30.23 -6.24
C PRO A 329 -6.01 -28.91 -6.89
N ALA A 330 -6.86 -27.90 -6.79
CA ALA A 330 -6.58 -26.58 -7.31
C ALA A 330 -5.40 -25.91 -6.60
N LYS A 331 -4.50 -25.29 -7.39
CA LYS A 331 -3.31 -24.56 -6.93
C LYS A 331 -3.25 -23.22 -7.66
N ALA A 332 -3.55 -22.15 -6.94
CA ALA A 332 -3.48 -20.80 -7.49
C ALA A 332 -2.07 -20.22 -7.32
N ALA A 333 -1.50 -19.72 -8.39
CA ALA A 333 -0.17 -19.09 -8.37
C ALA A 333 -0.18 -17.70 -7.74
N LEU A 334 -1.30 -16.97 -7.86
CA LEU A 334 -1.48 -15.66 -7.23
C LEU A 334 -2.49 -15.78 -6.09
N MET A 335 -2.15 -15.18 -4.94
CA MET A 335 -3.09 -14.97 -3.86
C MET A 335 -4.12 -13.93 -4.27
N VAL A 336 -5.40 -14.28 -4.20
CA VAL A 336 -6.50 -13.36 -4.45
C VAL A 336 -6.80 -12.62 -3.15
N ILE A 337 -6.67 -11.30 -3.18
CA ILE A 337 -6.75 -10.43 -2.01
C ILE A 337 -7.97 -9.52 -2.16
N PRO A 338 -9.01 -9.68 -1.34
CA PRO A 338 -10.12 -8.74 -1.32
C PRO A 338 -9.69 -7.40 -0.72
N LEU A 339 -10.16 -6.31 -1.30
CA LEU A 339 -10.06 -4.97 -0.71
C LEU A 339 -11.48 -4.49 -0.35
N PHE A 340 -11.74 -4.39 0.95
CA PHE A 340 -12.99 -3.88 1.49
C PHE A 340 -12.89 -2.37 1.69
N GLU A 341 -13.64 -1.59 0.89
CA GLU A 341 -13.43 -0.15 0.76
C GLU A 341 -14.51 0.71 1.45
N THR A 342 -15.77 0.31 1.38
CA THR A 342 -16.88 1.07 1.96
C THR A 342 -17.23 0.61 3.38
N ILE A 343 -18.05 1.38 4.09
CA ILE A 343 -18.54 0.96 5.41
C ILE A 343 -19.35 -0.34 5.34
N PRO A 344 -20.27 -0.53 4.38
CA PRO A 344 -20.94 -1.80 4.19
C PRO A 344 -19.99 -2.96 3.92
N ASP A 345 -18.96 -2.77 3.08
CA ASP A 345 -17.99 -3.83 2.75
C ASP A 345 -17.20 -4.25 3.99
N LEU A 346 -16.73 -3.29 4.80
CA LEU A 346 -16.04 -3.58 6.05
C LEU A 346 -16.91 -4.39 7.02
N ARG A 347 -18.21 -4.07 7.13
CA ARG A 347 -19.17 -4.82 7.95
C ARG A 347 -19.41 -6.23 7.44
N ASN A 348 -19.37 -6.41 6.13
CA ASN A 348 -19.62 -7.69 5.47
C ASN A 348 -18.35 -8.55 5.29
N ALA A 349 -17.16 -7.98 5.42
CA ALA A 349 -15.88 -8.66 5.19
C ALA A 349 -15.73 -10.02 5.89
N PRO A 350 -16.08 -10.17 7.18
CA PRO A 350 -15.99 -11.47 7.85
C PRO A 350 -16.93 -12.53 7.28
N HIS A 351 -18.08 -12.14 6.75
CA HIS A 351 -19.03 -13.06 6.12
C HIS A 351 -18.51 -13.52 4.77
N ILE A 352 -18.05 -12.59 3.92
CA ILE A 352 -17.46 -12.93 2.61
C ILE A 352 -16.26 -13.87 2.80
N MET A 353 -15.38 -13.59 3.74
CA MET A 353 -14.24 -14.46 3.98
C MET A 353 -14.63 -15.83 4.55
N ARG A 354 -15.63 -15.90 5.42
CA ARG A 354 -16.16 -17.19 5.91
C ARG A 354 -16.71 -18.04 4.78
N ASP A 355 -17.50 -17.44 3.89
CA ASP A 355 -18.12 -18.12 2.77
C ASP A 355 -17.06 -18.56 1.74
N LEU A 356 -16.05 -17.73 1.46
CA LEU A 356 -14.91 -18.10 0.61
C LEU A 356 -14.19 -19.33 1.16
N LEU A 357 -13.84 -19.30 2.47
CA LEU A 357 -13.14 -20.40 3.15
C LEU A 357 -13.99 -21.68 3.31
N ALA A 358 -15.30 -21.60 3.09
CA ALA A 358 -16.21 -22.74 3.09
C ALA A 358 -16.41 -23.37 1.70
N LEU A 359 -15.88 -22.77 0.63
CA LEU A 359 -16.01 -23.30 -0.72
C LEU A 359 -15.30 -24.65 -0.85
N PRO A 360 -15.86 -25.59 -1.63
CA PRO A 360 -15.24 -26.88 -1.91
C PRO A 360 -13.84 -26.70 -2.51
N GLY A 361 -12.79 -27.21 -1.84
CA GLY A 361 -11.41 -27.13 -2.32
C GLY A 361 -10.68 -25.82 -2.03
N ALA A 362 -11.28 -24.88 -1.29
CA ALA A 362 -10.60 -23.66 -0.82
C ALA A 362 -9.36 -24.00 0.02
N ASP A 363 -9.44 -25.03 0.86
CA ASP A 363 -8.31 -25.49 1.69
C ASP A 363 -7.05 -25.78 0.86
N SER A 364 -7.18 -26.44 -0.31
CA SER A 364 -6.05 -26.75 -1.19
C SER A 364 -5.37 -25.49 -1.73
N ILE A 365 -6.14 -24.46 -2.03
CA ILE A 365 -5.60 -23.17 -2.48
C ILE A 365 -4.85 -22.49 -1.33
N ILE A 366 -5.44 -22.46 -0.14
CA ILE A 366 -4.84 -21.86 1.06
C ILE A 366 -3.56 -22.59 1.47
N GLU A 367 -3.57 -23.92 1.47
CA GLU A 367 -2.36 -24.72 1.74
C GLU A 367 -1.25 -24.44 0.75
N HIS A 368 -1.57 -24.34 -0.55
CA HIS A 368 -0.61 -23.98 -1.60
C HIS A 368 -0.02 -22.58 -1.42
N GLN A 369 -0.78 -21.65 -0.83
CA GLN A 369 -0.34 -20.29 -0.46
C GLN A 369 0.48 -20.26 0.85
N GLY A 370 0.77 -21.40 1.46
CA GLY A 370 1.53 -21.49 2.72
C GLY A 370 0.68 -21.35 3.97
N ASN A 371 -0.60 -21.72 3.88
CA ASN A 371 -1.60 -21.58 4.94
C ASN A 371 -1.78 -20.12 5.41
N GLU A 372 -1.71 -19.20 4.46
CA GLU A 372 -1.80 -17.76 4.66
C GLU A 372 -2.84 -17.14 3.72
N GLN A 373 -3.58 -16.16 4.22
CA GLN A 373 -4.48 -15.34 3.42
C GLN A 373 -4.30 -13.88 3.80
N GLU A 374 -4.23 -13.02 2.79
CA GLU A 374 -4.18 -11.57 2.98
C GLU A 374 -5.55 -10.94 2.72
N VAL A 375 -5.90 -9.94 3.52
CA VAL A 375 -7.10 -9.11 3.37
C VAL A 375 -6.68 -7.66 3.43
N MET A 376 -7.08 -6.88 2.43
CA MET A 376 -6.79 -5.45 2.38
C MET A 376 -7.95 -4.63 2.89
N LEU A 377 -7.65 -3.63 3.71
CA LEU A 377 -8.63 -2.72 4.32
C LEU A 377 -8.47 -1.31 3.76
N GLY A 378 -9.59 -0.75 3.27
CA GLY A 378 -9.65 0.56 2.64
C GLY A 378 -9.93 1.69 3.64
N TYR A 379 -8.93 2.54 3.87
CA TYR A 379 -9.03 3.68 4.79
C TYR A 379 -9.61 4.93 4.15
N SER A 380 -9.23 5.23 2.92
CA SER A 380 -9.62 6.47 2.25
C SER A 380 -11.07 6.46 1.81
N ASP A 381 -11.51 5.36 1.22
CA ASP A 381 -12.83 5.21 0.65
C ASP A 381 -13.87 5.05 1.76
N SER A 382 -13.58 4.28 2.82
CA SER A 382 -14.44 4.20 4.01
C SER A 382 -14.57 5.55 4.74
N ASN A 383 -13.49 6.34 4.79
CA ASN A 383 -13.53 7.69 5.35
C ASN A 383 -14.39 8.64 4.50
N LYS A 384 -14.31 8.54 3.19
CA LYS A 384 -15.16 9.31 2.27
C LYS A 384 -16.63 8.93 2.42
N ASP A 385 -16.94 7.63 2.61
CA ASP A 385 -18.30 7.12 2.76
C ASP A 385 -18.94 7.49 4.12
N GLY A 386 -18.27 7.21 5.24
CA GLY A 386 -18.83 7.30 6.58
C GLY A 386 -18.27 8.38 7.50
N GLY A 387 -17.19 9.09 7.07
CA GLY A 387 -16.45 10.04 7.90
C GLY A 387 -15.41 9.35 8.79
N PHE A 388 -14.58 10.18 9.45
CA PHE A 388 -13.37 9.73 10.16
C PHE A 388 -13.65 8.75 11.30
N LEU A 389 -14.57 9.10 12.18
CA LEU A 389 -14.87 8.31 13.38
C LEU A 389 -15.39 6.92 12.98
N THR A 390 -16.36 6.89 12.08
CA THR A 390 -17.01 5.66 11.61
C THR A 390 -16.05 4.77 10.85
N SER A 391 -15.28 5.33 9.94
CA SER A 391 -14.27 4.58 9.18
C SER A 391 -13.28 3.85 10.12
N ASN A 392 -12.71 4.56 11.10
CA ASN A 392 -11.76 3.93 12.04
C ASN A 392 -12.43 2.87 12.93
N TRP A 393 -13.67 3.09 13.34
CA TRP A 393 -14.41 2.13 14.16
C TRP A 393 -14.76 0.85 13.39
N GLU A 394 -15.25 0.99 12.18
CA GLU A 394 -15.61 -0.19 11.36
C GLU A 394 -14.37 -0.96 10.90
N LEU A 395 -13.24 -0.28 10.66
CA LEU A 395 -11.95 -0.94 10.44
C LEU A 395 -11.56 -1.78 11.67
N TYR A 396 -11.59 -1.18 12.87
CA TYR A 396 -11.27 -1.86 14.12
C TYR A 396 -12.14 -3.11 14.34
N ARG A 397 -13.46 -3.01 14.09
CA ARG A 397 -14.39 -4.13 14.20
C ARG A 397 -14.15 -5.22 13.17
N ALA A 398 -13.93 -4.82 11.91
CA ALA A 398 -13.62 -5.76 10.83
C ALA A 398 -12.33 -6.55 11.13
N GLU A 399 -11.29 -5.87 11.59
CA GLU A 399 -10.03 -6.47 12.00
C GLU A 399 -10.22 -7.53 13.08
N LEU A 400 -10.93 -7.22 14.17
CA LEU A 400 -11.22 -8.19 15.25
C LEU A 400 -12.01 -9.41 14.75
N ALA A 401 -13.03 -9.17 13.94
CA ALA A 401 -13.87 -10.26 13.44
C ALA A 401 -13.13 -11.17 12.45
N LEU A 402 -12.26 -10.59 11.61
CA LEU A 402 -11.39 -11.36 10.72
C LEU A 402 -10.36 -12.17 11.51
N VAL A 403 -9.69 -11.58 12.50
CA VAL A 403 -8.76 -12.32 13.37
C VAL A 403 -9.44 -13.52 14.04
N ALA A 404 -10.64 -13.32 14.59
CA ALA A 404 -11.40 -14.43 15.20
C ALA A 404 -11.72 -15.54 14.19
N LEU A 405 -12.20 -15.19 12.98
CA LEU A 405 -12.50 -16.14 11.92
C LEU A 405 -11.27 -16.96 11.48
N PHE A 406 -10.14 -16.30 11.27
CA PHE A 406 -8.94 -16.95 10.77
C PHE A 406 -8.27 -17.82 11.83
N ASN A 407 -8.31 -17.40 13.10
CA ASN A 407 -7.86 -18.21 14.22
C ASN A 407 -8.69 -19.49 14.37
N GLU A 408 -10.02 -19.41 14.19
CA GLU A 408 -10.94 -20.55 14.20
C GLU A 408 -10.58 -21.59 13.12
N ARG A 409 -10.07 -21.14 11.99
CA ARG A 409 -9.67 -21.96 10.85
C ARG A 409 -8.19 -22.37 10.88
N CYS A 410 -7.40 -21.90 11.83
CA CYS A 410 -5.95 -22.10 11.90
C CYS A 410 -5.22 -21.61 10.63
N ILE A 411 -5.69 -20.53 9.99
CA ILE A 411 -5.09 -19.90 8.83
C ILE A 411 -4.41 -18.61 9.28
N THR A 412 -3.20 -18.37 8.82
CA THR A 412 -2.49 -17.12 9.11
C THR A 412 -3.11 -15.96 8.35
N LEU A 413 -3.63 -14.98 9.07
CA LEU A 413 -4.17 -13.75 8.49
C LEU A 413 -3.07 -12.70 8.39
N ARG A 414 -2.87 -12.15 7.20
CA ARG A 414 -2.10 -10.91 7.03
C ARG A 414 -3.02 -9.78 6.65
N LEU A 415 -3.09 -8.75 7.50
CA LEU A 415 -3.83 -7.54 7.18
C LEU A 415 -2.95 -6.58 6.38
N PHE A 416 -3.51 -6.11 5.26
CA PHE A 416 -2.89 -5.10 4.42
C PHE A 416 -3.59 -3.76 4.62
N HIS A 417 -2.89 -2.84 5.29
CA HIS A 417 -3.44 -1.53 5.62
C HIS A 417 -3.16 -0.54 4.50
N GLY A 418 -4.21 -0.19 3.77
CA GLY A 418 -4.20 0.88 2.79
C GLY A 418 -4.20 2.25 3.47
N ARG A 419 -3.14 2.59 4.21
CA ARG A 419 -3.03 3.86 4.97
C ARG A 419 -3.18 5.07 4.06
N GLY A 420 -4.41 5.50 3.90
CA GLY A 420 -4.81 6.66 3.11
C GLY A 420 -5.61 7.66 3.95
N GLY A 421 -5.95 8.80 3.33
CA GLY A 421 -6.74 9.86 3.95
C GLY A 421 -5.93 10.85 4.79
N THR A 422 -6.59 11.91 5.21
CA THR A 422 -6.00 13.11 5.84
C THR A 422 -5.17 12.80 7.09
N VAL A 423 -5.53 11.76 7.83
CA VAL A 423 -4.88 11.38 9.08
C VAL A 423 -3.65 10.51 8.85
N GLY A 424 -3.75 9.46 8.04
CA GLY A 424 -2.63 8.57 7.74
C GLY A 424 -1.50 9.25 6.96
N ARG A 425 -1.84 10.27 6.15
CA ARG A 425 -0.90 11.07 5.36
C ARG A 425 -0.44 12.34 6.08
N GLY A 426 -1.13 12.72 7.15
CA GLY A 426 -0.86 13.96 7.89
C GLY A 426 0.32 13.94 8.84
N GLY A 427 1.16 12.89 8.85
CA GLY A 427 2.35 12.79 9.71
C GLY A 427 2.06 12.19 11.09
N GLY A 428 0.98 11.43 11.25
CA GLY A 428 0.76 10.61 12.44
C GLY A 428 1.88 9.59 12.63
N PRO A 429 2.34 9.33 13.87
CA PRO A 429 3.46 8.45 14.12
C PRO A 429 3.12 7.01 13.74
N THR A 430 3.90 6.42 12.82
CA THR A 430 3.72 5.03 12.37
C THR A 430 3.77 4.03 13.53
N TYR A 431 4.64 4.27 14.50
CA TYR A 431 4.81 3.44 15.69
C TYR A 431 3.52 3.30 16.48
N GLN A 432 2.93 4.42 16.92
CA GLN A 432 1.68 4.41 17.70
C GLN A 432 0.51 3.86 16.88
N ALA A 433 0.49 4.09 15.58
CA ALA A 433 -0.55 3.56 14.71
C ALA A 433 -0.52 2.02 14.62
N ILE A 434 0.66 1.40 14.64
CA ILE A 434 0.81 -0.06 14.69
C ILE A 434 0.39 -0.58 16.07
N LEU A 435 0.86 0.04 17.16
CA LEU A 435 0.53 -0.38 18.53
C LEU A 435 -0.94 -0.16 18.92
N SER A 436 -1.66 0.71 18.21
CA SER A 436 -3.09 0.94 18.45
C SER A 436 -4.03 -0.01 17.70
N GLN A 437 -3.47 -0.91 16.91
CA GLN A 437 -4.26 -1.95 16.23
C GLN A 437 -4.90 -2.90 17.26
N PRO A 438 -6.02 -3.54 16.93
CA PRO A 438 -6.64 -4.53 17.79
C PRO A 438 -5.68 -5.68 18.14
N PRO A 439 -5.80 -6.29 19.33
CA PRO A 439 -5.00 -7.45 19.68
C PRO A 439 -5.10 -8.59 18.66
N GLY A 440 -3.96 -9.18 18.28
CA GLY A 440 -3.88 -10.28 17.34
C GLY A 440 -3.92 -9.90 15.86
N THR A 441 -4.02 -8.60 15.53
CA THR A 441 -3.97 -8.12 14.13
C THR A 441 -2.55 -7.98 13.61
N VAL A 442 -1.59 -7.81 14.52
CA VAL A 442 -0.16 -7.78 14.25
C VAL A 442 0.45 -8.98 14.95
N ASP A 443 0.47 -10.11 14.29
CA ASP A 443 1.02 -11.38 14.81
C ASP A 443 2.23 -11.78 13.96
N GLY A 444 3.40 -11.26 14.32
CA GLY A 444 4.67 -11.45 13.60
C GLY A 444 4.75 -10.78 12.23
N GLN A 445 3.67 -10.20 11.72
CA GLN A 445 3.65 -9.58 10.40
C GLN A 445 2.64 -8.44 10.28
N ILE A 446 2.96 -7.48 9.41
CA ILE A 446 2.06 -6.41 9.01
C ILE A 446 2.42 -5.98 7.58
N ARG A 447 1.43 -5.61 6.78
CA ARG A 447 1.65 -5.00 5.47
C ARG A 447 1.08 -3.60 5.41
N LEU A 448 1.90 -2.65 4.99
CA LEU A 448 1.56 -1.23 4.94
C LEU A 448 1.77 -0.67 3.54
N THR A 449 0.83 0.12 3.04
CA THR A 449 1.04 0.95 1.84
C THR A 449 1.61 2.30 2.24
N GLU A 450 2.75 2.67 1.64
CA GLU A 450 3.23 4.05 1.66
C GLU A 450 2.94 4.71 0.31
N GLN A 451 2.41 5.93 0.35
CA GLN A 451 2.06 6.66 -0.86
C GLN A 451 3.30 7.34 -1.48
N GLY A 452 3.33 7.45 -2.81
CA GLY A 452 4.50 7.93 -3.56
C GLY A 452 5.05 9.29 -3.08
N GLU A 453 4.18 10.21 -2.68
CA GLU A 453 4.57 11.52 -2.15
C GLU A 453 5.16 11.45 -0.73
N VAL A 454 4.78 10.45 0.07
CA VAL A 454 5.32 10.23 1.42
C VAL A 454 6.66 9.50 1.35
N ILE A 455 6.83 8.62 0.37
CA ILE A 455 8.07 7.86 0.15
C ILE A 455 9.27 8.80 0.03
N ALA A 456 9.15 9.91 -0.72
CA ALA A 456 10.23 10.87 -0.88
C ALA A 456 10.70 11.48 0.45
N SER A 457 9.78 11.78 1.35
CA SER A 457 10.12 12.34 2.67
C SER A 457 10.66 11.32 3.66
N LYS A 458 10.23 10.05 3.54
CA LYS A 458 10.63 8.96 4.44
C LYS A 458 11.91 8.26 4.01
N PHE A 459 12.13 8.10 2.69
CA PHE A 459 13.16 7.23 2.14
C PHE A 459 14.07 7.90 1.11
N GLY A 460 13.92 9.21 0.88
CA GLY A 460 14.81 9.97 0.00
C GLY A 460 16.19 10.30 0.61
N ASN A 461 16.33 10.15 1.93
CA ASN A 461 17.59 10.27 2.66
C ASN A 461 17.86 8.98 3.43
N PRO A 462 19.06 8.35 3.31
CA PRO A 462 19.36 7.06 3.94
C PRO A 462 19.16 7.05 5.47
N GLU A 463 19.65 8.04 6.20
CA GLU A 463 19.54 8.10 7.67
C GLU A 463 18.08 8.19 8.13
N ILE A 464 17.26 8.99 7.43
CA ILE A 464 15.82 9.09 7.71
C ILE A 464 15.12 7.78 7.32
N GLY A 465 15.51 7.20 6.18
CA GLY A 465 15.00 5.93 5.71
C GLY A 465 15.27 4.80 6.70
N ARG A 466 16.49 4.70 7.17
CA ARG A 466 16.88 3.75 8.21
C ARG A 466 16.00 3.84 9.45
N ARG A 467 15.83 5.06 9.99
CA ARG A 467 14.98 5.28 11.16
C ARG A 467 13.51 4.89 10.93
N ASN A 468 12.99 5.12 9.74
CA ASN A 468 11.61 4.71 9.41
C ASN A 468 11.49 3.18 9.35
N LEU A 469 12.48 2.46 8.79
CA LEU A 469 12.51 1.00 8.77
C LEU A 469 12.59 0.43 10.20
N GLU A 470 13.50 0.95 11.03
CA GLU A 470 13.61 0.58 12.46
C GLU A 470 12.29 0.78 13.21
N THR A 471 11.61 1.90 12.95
CA THR A 471 10.32 2.21 13.58
C THR A 471 9.27 1.16 13.26
N VAL A 472 9.18 0.71 12.00
CA VAL A 472 8.22 -0.33 11.59
C VAL A 472 8.56 -1.67 12.23
N VAL A 473 9.84 -2.06 12.21
CA VAL A 473 10.29 -3.33 12.82
C VAL A 473 10.04 -3.32 14.32
N ALA A 474 10.47 -2.27 15.04
CA ALA A 474 10.30 -2.16 16.49
C ALA A 474 8.81 -2.20 16.88
N ALA A 475 7.95 -1.47 16.17
CA ALA A 475 6.51 -1.48 16.45
C ALA A 475 5.87 -2.85 16.19
N THR A 476 6.30 -3.55 15.11
CA THR A 476 5.80 -4.90 14.80
C THR A 476 6.24 -5.91 15.85
N LEU A 477 7.50 -5.87 16.26
CA LEU A 477 8.02 -6.74 17.33
C LEU A 477 7.31 -6.47 18.65
N GLU A 478 7.14 -5.20 19.04
CA GLU A 478 6.45 -4.85 20.28
C GLU A 478 5.00 -5.29 20.26
N ALA A 479 4.27 -5.03 19.16
CA ALA A 479 2.87 -5.45 19.01
C ALA A 479 2.69 -6.98 19.04
N SER A 480 3.69 -7.73 18.55
CA SER A 480 3.61 -9.20 18.46
C SER A 480 4.11 -9.93 19.72
N LEU A 481 5.17 -9.41 20.35
CA LEU A 481 5.89 -10.14 21.42
C LEU A 481 5.53 -9.68 22.83
N LEU A 482 5.17 -8.40 22.98
CA LEU A 482 4.81 -7.92 24.31
C LEU A 482 3.34 -8.25 24.60
N PRO A 483 3.03 -8.71 25.82
CA PRO A 483 1.65 -8.93 26.19
C PRO A 483 0.90 -7.61 26.04
N HIS A 484 -0.12 -7.61 25.22
CA HIS A 484 -1.10 -6.53 25.20
C HIS A 484 -1.56 -6.40 26.65
N GLY A 485 -1.45 -5.22 27.24
CA GLY A 485 -1.93 -4.97 28.61
C GLY A 485 -3.35 -5.52 28.71
N ASN A 486 -3.73 -6.04 29.88
CA ASN A 486 -5.06 -6.60 30.09
C ASN A 486 -6.09 -5.70 29.43
N ALA A 487 -6.96 -6.29 28.59
CA ALA A 487 -8.08 -5.56 28.00
C ALA A 487 -8.75 -4.72 29.09
N PRO A 488 -9.06 -3.43 28.83
CA PRO A 488 -9.72 -2.60 29.85
C PRO A 488 -10.92 -3.35 30.42
N ALA A 489 -11.06 -3.37 31.73
CA ALA A 489 -12.16 -4.09 32.39
C ALA A 489 -13.56 -3.65 31.86
N ASP A 490 -13.64 -2.47 31.28
CA ASP A 490 -14.86 -1.89 30.72
C ASP A 490 -14.87 -1.95 29.16
N LEU A 491 -14.08 -2.83 28.53
CA LEU A 491 -13.95 -2.83 27.05
C LEU A 491 -15.31 -2.95 26.36
N THR A 492 -16.19 -3.83 26.82
CA THR A 492 -17.56 -3.96 26.28
C THR A 492 -18.33 -2.65 26.32
N ALA A 493 -18.27 -1.93 27.44
CA ALA A 493 -18.93 -0.63 27.55
C ALA A 493 -18.28 0.45 26.65
N PHE A 494 -16.96 0.34 26.42
CA PHE A 494 -16.25 1.19 25.46
C PHE A 494 -16.70 0.93 24.04
N GLU A 495 -16.80 -0.33 23.65
CA GLU A 495 -17.25 -0.75 22.30
C GLU A 495 -18.71 -0.35 22.05
N GLU A 496 -19.60 -0.56 23.01
CA GLU A 496 -21.00 -0.10 22.93
C GLU A 496 -21.09 1.43 22.77
N THR A 497 -20.27 2.17 23.53
CA THR A 497 -20.20 3.62 23.42
C THR A 497 -19.66 4.05 22.05
N MET A 498 -18.60 3.41 21.58
CA MET A 498 -18.04 3.70 20.25
C MET A 498 -19.03 3.42 19.14
N GLN A 499 -19.83 2.33 19.23
CA GLN A 499 -20.87 2.04 18.25
C GLN A 499 -21.90 3.18 18.18
N GLN A 500 -22.37 3.66 19.34
CA GLN A 500 -23.32 4.78 19.39
C GLN A 500 -22.71 6.07 18.81
N LEU A 501 -21.45 6.37 19.14
CA LEU A 501 -20.75 7.53 18.61
C LEU A 501 -20.52 7.39 17.08
N SER A 502 -20.17 6.21 16.60
CA SER A 502 -19.97 5.93 15.19
C SER A 502 -21.24 6.14 14.37
N ASP A 503 -22.36 5.59 14.81
CA ASP A 503 -23.64 5.72 14.12
C ASP A 503 -24.10 7.18 14.05
N ALA A 504 -23.95 7.92 15.14
CA ALA A 504 -24.30 9.35 15.19
C ALA A 504 -23.34 10.21 14.33
N ALA A 505 -22.05 9.87 14.30
CA ALA A 505 -21.07 10.58 13.49
C ALA A 505 -21.30 10.33 12.00
N MET A 506 -21.59 9.10 11.60
CA MET A 506 -21.93 8.74 10.23
C MET A 506 -23.18 9.49 9.76
N ALA A 507 -24.23 9.50 10.57
CA ALA A 507 -25.45 10.23 10.27
C ALA A 507 -25.17 11.73 10.07
N SER A 508 -24.40 12.36 10.96
CA SER A 508 -24.02 13.77 10.85
C SER A 508 -23.19 14.07 9.61
N TYR A 509 -22.20 13.22 9.29
CA TYR A 509 -21.36 13.36 8.11
C TYR A 509 -22.16 13.21 6.83
N ARG A 510 -22.97 12.16 6.70
CA ARG A 510 -23.79 11.90 5.51
C ARG A 510 -24.86 12.97 5.31
N ALA A 511 -25.47 13.48 6.40
CA ALA A 511 -26.41 14.62 6.35
C ALA A 511 -25.78 15.89 5.76
N LEU A 512 -24.48 16.12 5.95
CA LEU A 512 -23.80 17.23 5.29
C LEU A 512 -23.46 16.90 3.84
N VAL A 513 -22.75 15.79 3.62
CA VAL A 513 -22.06 15.50 2.35
C VAL A 513 -23.03 14.99 1.27
N TYR A 514 -23.93 14.10 1.63
CA TYR A 514 -24.78 13.40 0.68
C TYR A 514 -26.22 13.86 0.66
N GLU A 515 -26.73 14.41 1.79
CA GLU A 515 -28.16 14.75 1.91
C GLU A 515 -28.42 16.26 1.84
N THR A 516 -27.38 17.12 1.98
CA THR A 516 -27.57 18.57 1.88
C THR A 516 -27.73 19.00 0.42
N PRO A 517 -28.88 19.55 0.02
CA PRO A 517 -29.05 20.04 -1.34
C PRO A 517 -28.00 21.11 -1.71
N GLY A 518 -27.34 20.93 -2.84
CA GLY A 518 -26.32 21.85 -3.32
C GLY A 518 -24.93 21.66 -2.70
N PHE A 519 -24.74 20.70 -1.81
CA PHE A 519 -23.41 20.47 -1.22
C PHE A 519 -22.35 20.12 -2.27
N LYS A 520 -22.73 19.39 -3.30
CA LYS A 520 -21.89 19.10 -4.45
C LYS A 520 -21.36 20.37 -5.09
N GLU A 521 -22.23 21.32 -5.41
CA GLU A 521 -21.91 22.61 -6.00
C GLU A 521 -20.99 23.41 -5.05
N TYR A 522 -21.31 23.42 -3.75
CA TYR A 522 -20.46 24.03 -2.73
C TYR A 522 -19.04 23.45 -2.77
N PHE A 523 -18.89 22.13 -2.80
CA PHE A 523 -17.60 21.47 -2.83
C PHE A 523 -16.79 21.82 -4.08
N PHE A 524 -17.40 21.72 -5.28
CA PHE A 524 -16.72 22.01 -6.52
C PHE A 524 -16.32 23.49 -6.65
N GLU A 525 -17.11 24.41 -6.12
CA GLU A 525 -16.82 25.84 -6.17
C GLU A 525 -15.88 26.28 -5.04
N SER A 526 -16.00 25.73 -3.82
CA SER A 526 -15.16 26.14 -2.69
C SER A 526 -13.81 25.47 -2.59
N THR A 527 -13.52 24.47 -3.43
CA THR A 527 -12.25 23.76 -3.41
C THR A 527 -11.57 23.78 -4.78
N PRO A 528 -10.25 23.59 -4.87
CA PRO A 528 -9.55 23.51 -6.14
C PRO A 528 -9.60 22.11 -6.80
N ILE A 529 -10.65 21.32 -6.58
CA ILE A 529 -10.76 19.95 -7.10
C ILE A 529 -10.62 19.86 -8.62
N SER A 530 -11.19 20.84 -9.34
CA SER A 530 -11.12 20.90 -10.80
C SER A 530 -9.69 21.16 -11.27
N GLU A 531 -9.00 22.07 -10.61
CA GLU A 531 -7.62 22.43 -10.91
C GLU A 531 -6.63 21.35 -10.45
N ILE A 532 -6.96 20.59 -9.40
CA ILE A 532 -6.20 19.39 -8.98
C ILE A 532 -6.25 18.30 -10.06
N ALA A 533 -7.38 18.14 -10.72
CA ALA A 533 -7.53 17.18 -11.82
C ALA A 533 -6.63 17.51 -13.03
N GLU A 534 -6.18 18.75 -13.17
CA GLU A 534 -5.26 19.21 -14.21
C GLU A 534 -3.77 19.11 -13.81
N LEU A 535 -3.47 18.73 -12.56
CA LEU A 535 -2.08 18.60 -12.10
C LEU A 535 -1.40 17.38 -12.73
N ASN A 536 -0.14 17.58 -13.11
CA ASN A 536 0.74 16.50 -13.60
C ASN A 536 1.39 15.73 -12.44
N ILE A 537 0.60 15.27 -11.44
CA ILE A 537 1.12 14.62 -10.23
C ILE A 537 1.35 13.13 -10.46
N GLY A 538 0.53 12.46 -11.27
CA GLY A 538 0.61 11.03 -11.52
C GLY A 538 0.09 10.64 -12.90
N SER A 539 0.33 9.39 -13.29
CA SER A 539 -0.17 8.80 -14.55
C SER A 539 -1.69 8.58 -14.51
N ARG A 540 -2.26 8.45 -13.31
CA ARG A 540 -3.65 8.04 -13.07
C ARG A 540 -4.62 9.22 -13.24
N PRO A 541 -5.78 9.04 -13.91
CA PRO A 541 -6.83 10.06 -13.98
C PRO A 541 -7.41 10.39 -12.58
N ALA A 542 -7.77 11.65 -12.34
CA ALA A 542 -8.35 12.10 -11.06
C ALA A 542 -9.80 11.59 -10.83
N SER A 543 -10.50 11.13 -11.86
CA SER A 543 -11.86 10.58 -11.79
C SER A 543 -11.92 9.24 -12.52
N ARG A 544 -12.68 8.28 -11.98
CA ARG A 544 -12.89 6.95 -12.61
C ARG A 544 -13.68 7.02 -13.91
N LYS A 545 -14.60 7.97 -14.03
CA LYS A 545 -15.43 8.19 -15.24
C LYS A 545 -15.20 9.57 -15.82
N LEU A 546 -14.94 9.62 -17.13
CA LEU A 546 -14.95 10.86 -17.92
C LEU A 546 -16.42 11.28 -18.10
N GLN A 547 -17.00 11.93 -17.10
CA GLN A 547 -18.36 12.48 -17.19
C GLN A 547 -18.33 14.00 -17.38
N ASP A 548 -19.35 14.51 -18.08
CA ASP A 548 -19.65 15.93 -18.14
C ASP A 548 -19.65 16.54 -16.73
N PRO A 549 -18.98 17.68 -16.48
CA PRO A 549 -18.95 18.34 -15.18
C PRO A 549 -20.31 18.48 -14.49
N LYS A 550 -21.39 18.61 -15.27
CA LYS A 550 -22.76 18.72 -14.76
C LYS A 550 -23.33 17.43 -14.16
N HIS A 551 -22.80 16.28 -14.52
CA HIS A 551 -23.30 14.95 -14.10
C HIS A 551 -22.38 14.24 -13.10
N ARG A 552 -21.27 14.86 -12.68
CA ARG A 552 -20.35 14.29 -11.67
C ARG A 552 -21.08 14.18 -10.32
N LYS A 553 -20.98 13.02 -9.71
CA LYS A 553 -21.46 12.79 -8.33
C LYS A 553 -20.25 12.76 -7.37
N ILE A 554 -20.47 13.00 -6.08
CA ILE A 554 -19.43 12.88 -5.05
C ILE A 554 -18.94 11.43 -4.97
N GLU A 555 -19.84 10.47 -5.15
CA GLU A 555 -19.56 9.03 -5.15
C GLU A 555 -18.55 8.65 -6.25
N ASP A 556 -18.61 9.28 -7.43
CA ASP A 556 -17.69 9.02 -8.55
C ASP A 556 -16.28 9.59 -8.34
N LEU A 557 -16.09 10.47 -7.36
CA LEU A 557 -14.78 11.02 -7.03
C LEU A 557 -13.93 9.98 -6.30
N ARG A 558 -12.65 9.95 -6.64
CA ARG A 558 -11.68 9.17 -5.86
C ARG A 558 -11.49 9.78 -4.49
N ALA A 559 -11.28 8.96 -3.48
CA ALA A 559 -11.12 9.40 -2.10
C ALA A 559 -9.88 10.29 -1.88
N ILE A 560 -8.80 10.07 -2.63
CA ILE A 560 -7.59 10.88 -2.53
C ILE A 560 -7.85 12.33 -2.97
N PRO A 561 -8.32 12.62 -4.19
CA PRO A 561 -8.68 13.99 -4.59
C PRO A 561 -9.71 14.63 -3.66
N TRP A 562 -10.65 13.87 -3.12
CA TRP A 562 -11.62 14.32 -2.14
C TRP A 562 -10.94 14.86 -0.87
N GLY A 563 -10.15 14.03 -0.18
CA GLY A 563 -9.44 14.43 1.04
C GLY A 563 -8.42 15.54 0.80
N PHE A 564 -7.71 15.48 -0.31
CA PHE A 564 -6.71 16.47 -0.72
C PHE A 564 -7.31 17.86 -0.92
N SER A 565 -8.49 17.93 -1.56
CA SER A 565 -9.19 19.20 -1.79
C SER A 565 -9.58 19.90 -0.50
N TRP A 566 -10.04 19.15 0.51
CA TRP A 566 -10.34 19.69 1.83
C TRP A 566 -9.09 20.16 2.58
N GLY A 567 -7.95 19.54 2.35
CA GLY A 567 -6.65 20.01 2.84
C GLY A 567 -6.27 21.36 2.24
N GLN A 568 -6.44 21.53 0.92
CA GLN A 568 -6.10 22.78 0.22
C GLN A 568 -6.85 23.99 0.77
N CYS A 569 -8.12 23.85 1.09
CA CYS A 569 -8.91 24.94 1.67
C CYS A 569 -8.83 25.05 3.20
N ARG A 570 -7.86 24.39 3.84
CA ARG A 570 -7.60 24.45 5.29
C ARG A 570 -8.79 24.02 6.17
N LEU A 571 -9.70 23.20 5.64
CA LEU A 571 -10.78 22.58 6.40
C LEU A 571 -10.43 21.20 6.90
N LEU A 572 -9.72 20.39 6.12
CA LEU A 572 -9.42 18.99 6.43
C LEU A 572 -10.64 18.24 6.98
N LEU A 573 -11.81 18.54 6.42
CA LEU A 573 -13.14 18.14 6.91
C LEU A 573 -13.25 16.64 7.18
N THR A 574 -12.63 15.83 6.36
CA THR A 574 -12.63 14.36 6.47
C THR A 574 -11.87 13.81 7.67
N GLY A 575 -11.23 14.63 8.47
CA GLY A 575 -10.47 14.19 9.65
C GLY A 575 -11.13 14.46 11.00
N TRP A 576 -12.31 15.13 11.02
CA TRP A 576 -12.94 15.52 12.28
C TRP A 576 -14.47 15.70 12.22
N TYR A 577 -15.07 15.89 11.04
CA TYR A 577 -16.50 16.21 10.93
C TYR A 577 -17.37 15.07 11.42
N GLY A 578 -18.37 15.37 12.23
CA GLY A 578 -19.32 14.43 12.81
C GLY A 578 -19.00 14.02 14.26
N PHE A 579 -17.77 14.14 14.72
CA PHE A 579 -17.39 13.77 16.09
C PHE A 579 -18.06 14.63 17.15
N GLY A 580 -18.04 15.95 16.96
CA GLY A 580 -18.66 16.89 17.90
C GLY A 580 -20.15 16.66 18.05
N SER A 581 -20.85 16.45 16.94
CA SER A 581 -22.28 16.12 16.92
C SER A 581 -22.57 14.77 17.57
N ALA A 582 -21.75 13.76 17.34
CA ALA A 582 -21.90 12.44 17.93
C ALA A 582 -21.77 12.47 19.47
N VAL A 583 -20.72 13.12 19.97
CA VAL A 583 -20.50 13.24 21.41
C VAL A 583 -21.61 14.08 22.05
N ALA A 584 -22.04 15.18 21.42
CA ALA A 584 -23.16 15.99 21.93
C ALA A 584 -24.43 15.14 22.00
N ALA A 585 -24.80 14.43 20.94
CA ALA A 585 -26.01 13.58 20.95
C ALA A 585 -25.93 12.49 22.04
N TYR A 586 -24.77 11.85 22.21
CA TYR A 586 -24.55 10.87 23.27
C TYR A 586 -24.71 11.43 24.66
N LEU A 587 -24.17 12.62 24.91
CA LEU A 587 -24.28 13.26 26.22
C LEU A 587 -25.67 13.82 26.48
N ASP A 588 -26.32 14.42 25.47
CA ASP A 588 -27.61 15.09 25.59
C ASP A 588 -28.80 14.09 25.64
N SER A 589 -28.61 12.86 25.17
CA SER A 589 -29.57 11.76 25.34
C SER A 589 -29.58 11.15 26.74
N ALA A 590 -28.72 11.63 27.65
CA ALA A 590 -28.70 11.17 29.03
C ALA A 590 -29.96 11.60 29.77
N PRO A 591 -30.63 10.71 30.53
CA PRO A 591 -31.88 11.00 31.20
C PRO A 591 -31.75 11.98 32.39
N SER A 592 -30.52 12.27 32.83
CA SER A 592 -30.23 13.20 33.93
C SER A 592 -28.81 13.76 33.83
N ASP A 593 -28.55 14.89 34.52
CA ASP A 593 -27.21 15.49 34.63
C ASP A 593 -26.18 14.53 35.23
N ALA A 594 -26.62 13.71 36.22
CA ALA A 594 -25.76 12.70 36.81
C ALA A 594 -25.35 11.64 35.82
N GLU A 595 -26.24 11.20 34.94
CA GLU A 595 -25.94 10.25 33.87
C GLU A 595 -25.06 10.90 32.79
N ARG A 596 -25.35 12.13 32.42
CA ARG A 596 -24.50 12.91 31.50
C ARG A 596 -23.07 13.02 32.06
N GLY A 597 -22.90 13.25 33.34
CA GLY A 597 -21.60 13.26 34.00
C GLY A 597 -20.90 11.91 33.99
N ARG A 598 -21.64 10.81 34.20
CA ARG A 598 -21.07 9.43 34.06
C ARG A 598 -20.60 9.13 32.64
N ARG A 599 -21.42 9.48 31.65
CA ARG A 599 -21.05 9.30 30.22
C ARG A 599 -19.78 10.08 29.83
N LEU A 600 -19.66 11.32 30.26
CA LEU A 600 -18.44 12.10 30.05
C LEU A 600 -17.22 11.49 30.75
N SER A 601 -17.43 10.98 31.99
CA SER A 601 -16.38 10.30 32.75
C SER A 601 -15.94 9.00 32.04
N LEU A 602 -16.87 8.28 31.39
CA LEU A 602 -16.57 7.09 30.59
C LEU A 602 -15.71 7.46 29.37
N LEU A 603 -16.07 8.52 28.64
CA LEU A 603 -15.24 9.00 27.49
C LEU A 603 -13.81 9.38 27.93
N LYS A 604 -13.67 10.05 29.09
CA LYS A 604 -12.34 10.36 29.67
C LYS A 604 -11.57 9.09 30.05
N LYS A 605 -12.26 8.07 30.56
CA LYS A 605 -11.65 6.77 30.88
C LYS A 605 -11.23 6.04 29.60
N MET A 606 -12.07 6.03 28.55
CA MET A 606 -11.72 5.50 27.23
C MET A 606 -10.43 6.14 26.70
N HIS A 607 -10.36 7.48 26.71
CA HIS A 607 -9.15 8.20 26.29
C HIS A 607 -7.90 7.79 27.08
N LYS A 608 -8.03 7.57 28.39
CA LYS A 608 -6.88 7.25 29.26
C LYS A 608 -6.43 5.79 29.16
N SER A 609 -7.34 4.85 28.93
CA SER A 609 -7.07 3.41 29.08
C SER A 609 -7.26 2.57 27.82
N TRP A 610 -7.75 3.16 26.72
CA TRP A 610 -7.93 2.46 25.45
C TRP A 610 -7.08 3.07 24.34
N PRO A 611 -5.98 2.42 23.94
CA PRO A 611 -5.04 2.96 22.94
C PRO A 611 -5.71 3.36 21.63
N PHE A 612 -6.67 2.58 21.13
CA PHE A 612 -7.45 2.89 19.93
C PHE A 612 -8.11 4.27 20.03
N PHE A 613 -8.88 4.51 21.09
CA PHE A 613 -9.60 5.78 21.27
C PHE A 613 -8.65 6.96 21.51
N SER A 614 -7.57 6.73 22.26
CA SER A 614 -6.54 7.74 22.48
C SER A 614 -5.87 8.16 21.17
N THR A 615 -5.49 7.21 20.32
CA THR A 615 -4.88 7.47 19.02
C THR A 615 -5.85 8.17 18.07
N LEU A 616 -7.12 7.76 18.06
CA LEU A 616 -8.18 8.40 17.28
C LEU A 616 -8.31 9.90 17.65
N LEU A 617 -8.36 10.24 18.95
CA LEU A 617 -8.44 11.63 19.41
C LEU A 617 -7.17 12.42 19.12
N SER A 618 -5.99 11.82 19.27
CA SER A 618 -4.70 12.44 18.95
C SER A 618 -4.59 12.79 17.47
N ASN A 619 -5.03 11.90 16.57
CA ASN A 619 -5.07 12.16 15.14
C ASN A 619 -6.05 13.29 14.79
N MET A 620 -7.22 13.31 15.42
CA MET A 620 -8.20 14.40 15.25
C MET A 620 -7.65 15.74 15.74
N ASP A 621 -6.95 15.76 16.88
CA ASP A 621 -6.31 16.94 17.43
C ASP A 621 -5.25 17.51 16.47
N MET A 622 -4.46 16.63 15.84
CA MET A 622 -3.49 17.02 14.80
C MET A 622 -4.17 17.65 13.58
N VAL A 623 -5.28 17.10 13.14
CA VAL A 623 -6.02 17.62 11.98
C VAL A 623 -6.64 18.98 12.31
N LEU A 624 -7.25 19.11 13.48
CA LEU A 624 -7.81 20.40 13.97
C LEU A 624 -6.73 21.46 14.13
N ALA A 625 -5.51 21.10 14.54
CA ALA A 625 -4.38 22.02 14.63
C ALA A 625 -3.95 22.60 13.27
N LYS A 626 -4.26 21.92 12.17
CA LYS A 626 -3.99 22.37 10.79
C LYS A 626 -5.15 23.13 10.18
N THR A 627 -6.35 23.00 10.74
CA THR A 627 -7.58 23.65 10.26
C THR A 627 -7.55 25.15 10.57
N ASP A 628 -7.98 25.97 9.61
CA ASP A 628 -8.09 27.43 9.76
C ASP A 628 -9.41 27.93 9.13
N LEU A 629 -10.36 28.29 9.97
CA LEU A 629 -11.68 28.75 9.51
C LEU A 629 -11.63 30.12 8.81
N ALA A 630 -10.67 30.99 9.17
CA ALA A 630 -10.53 32.28 8.52
C ALA A 630 -10.05 32.11 7.08
N VAL A 631 -9.04 31.28 6.85
CA VAL A 631 -8.59 30.88 5.50
C VAL A 631 -9.73 30.17 4.77
N ALA A 632 -10.37 29.18 5.39
CA ALA A 632 -11.47 28.42 4.77
C ALA A 632 -12.65 29.32 4.34
N SER A 633 -12.94 30.38 5.07
CA SER A 633 -13.97 31.36 4.69
C SER A 633 -13.69 32.05 3.36
N ARG A 634 -12.41 32.23 3.02
CA ARG A 634 -11.99 32.82 1.73
C ARG A 634 -12.26 31.88 0.56
N TYR A 635 -12.07 30.59 0.76
CA TYR A 635 -12.45 29.57 -0.22
C TYR A 635 -13.97 29.44 -0.33
N ALA A 636 -14.69 29.43 0.79
CA ALA A 636 -16.15 29.44 0.78
C ALA A 636 -16.70 30.66 -0.01
N ALA A 637 -16.01 31.81 0.01
CA ALA A 637 -16.40 33.00 -0.75
C ALA A 637 -16.33 32.82 -2.29
N LEU A 638 -15.73 31.74 -2.79
CA LEU A 638 -15.76 31.36 -4.20
C LEU A 638 -17.11 30.81 -4.64
N VAL A 639 -17.95 30.33 -3.70
CA VAL A 639 -19.28 29.80 -3.98
C VAL A 639 -20.21 30.93 -4.44
N SER A 640 -20.76 30.76 -5.62
CA SER A 640 -21.58 31.78 -6.30
C SER A 640 -22.92 32.01 -5.60
N ASP A 641 -23.60 30.94 -5.16
CA ASP A 641 -24.84 31.02 -4.38
C ASP A 641 -24.55 31.40 -2.92
N LYS A 642 -24.88 32.64 -2.57
CA LYS A 642 -24.67 33.17 -1.22
C LYS A 642 -25.47 32.47 -0.14
N LYS A 643 -26.67 31.94 -0.46
CA LYS A 643 -27.50 31.20 0.50
C LYS A 643 -26.92 29.83 0.79
N LEU A 644 -26.57 29.11 -0.25
CA LEU A 644 -25.88 27.83 -0.16
C LEU A 644 -24.58 27.96 0.63
N ARG A 645 -23.74 28.94 0.23
CA ARG A 645 -22.48 29.24 0.91
C ARG A 645 -22.66 29.43 2.40
N LYS A 646 -23.61 30.28 2.80
CA LYS A 646 -23.89 30.58 4.20
C LYS A 646 -24.37 29.33 4.94
N HIS A 647 -25.33 28.63 4.38
CA HIS A 647 -25.92 27.43 4.97
C HIS A 647 -24.88 26.33 5.24
N VAL A 648 -24.06 25.99 4.25
CA VAL A 648 -23.08 24.92 4.39
C VAL A 648 -21.92 25.34 5.29
N PHE A 649 -21.38 26.55 5.11
CA PHE A 649 -20.21 27.00 5.87
C PHE A 649 -20.54 27.18 7.36
N GLU A 650 -21.73 27.72 7.71
CA GLU A 650 -22.18 27.86 9.10
C GLU A 650 -22.31 26.50 9.80
N ARG A 651 -22.79 25.47 9.08
CA ARG A 651 -22.84 24.10 9.61
C ARG A 651 -21.43 23.54 9.90
N ILE A 652 -20.49 23.78 8.97
CA ILE A 652 -19.08 23.36 9.15
C ILE A 652 -18.46 24.07 10.36
N VAL A 653 -18.65 25.38 10.49
CA VAL A 653 -18.13 26.16 11.62
C VAL A 653 -18.71 25.67 12.96
N ALA A 654 -20.04 25.49 13.03
CA ALA A 654 -20.69 25.01 14.23
C ALA A 654 -20.18 23.60 14.65
N GLU A 655 -19.94 22.73 13.69
CA GLU A 655 -19.40 21.39 13.98
C GLU A 655 -17.94 21.47 14.43
N TRP A 656 -17.13 22.35 13.85
CA TRP A 656 -15.75 22.57 14.27
C TRP A 656 -15.67 23.08 15.74
N GLU A 657 -16.51 24.04 16.08
CA GLU A 657 -16.59 24.58 17.46
C GLU A 657 -16.99 23.48 18.44
N ARG A 658 -18.02 22.68 18.07
CA ARG A 658 -18.52 21.57 18.87
C ARG A 658 -17.44 20.50 19.07
N THR A 659 -16.79 20.09 17.99
CA THR A 659 -15.70 19.11 18.00
C THR A 659 -14.52 19.61 18.86
N SER A 660 -14.10 20.85 18.66
CA SER A 660 -13.03 21.47 19.44
C SER A 660 -13.32 21.49 20.94
N LYS A 661 -14.57 21.81 21.32
CA LYS A 661 -15.01 21.85 22.70
C LYS A 661 -14.99 20.46 23.34
N VAL A 662 -15.66 19.49 22.73
CA VAL A 662 -15.78 18.14 23.31
C VAL A 662 -14.44 17.43 23.35
N LEU A 663 -13.59 17.64 22.38
CA LEU A 663 -12.22 17.09 22.38
C LEU A 663 -11.42 17.63 23.58
N SER A 664 -11.50 18.93 23.85
CA SER A 664 -10.85 19.55 25.02
C SER A 664 -11.43 19.06 26.34
N GLU A 665 -12.73 18.81 26.40
CA GLU A 665 -13.40 18.27 27.60
C GLU A 665 -12.98 16.83 27.91
N ILE A 666 -12.84 16.00 26.88
CA ILE A 666 -12.45 14.59 27.02
C ILE A 666 -10.97 14.46 27.35
N THR A 667 -10.09 15.15 26.62
CA THR A 667 -8.64 15.05 26.81
C THR A 667 -8.12 15.86 27.98
N GLY A 668 -8.88 16.85 28.44
CA GLY A 668 -8.44 17.82 29.45
C GLY A 668 -7.46 18.86 28.95
N LYS A 669 -7.17 18.88 27.64
CA LYS A 669 -6.19 19.79 27.00
C LYS A 669 -6.91 20.94 26.32
N ARG A 670 -6.47 22.18 26.59
CA ARG A 670 -7.01 23.38 25.93
C ARG A 670 -6.28 23.73 24.64
N GLU A 671 -4.97 23.48 24.62
CA GLU A 671 -4.12 23.74 23.45
C GLU A 671 -4.05 22.51 22.57
N ARG A 672 -4.06 22.73 21.24
CA ARG A 672 -3.89 21.67 20.27
C ARG A 672 -2.46 21.13 20.31
N LEU A 673 -2.32 19.82 20.13
CA LEU A 673 -1.02 19.11 20.14
C LEU A 673 -0.22 19.30 21.45
N ALA A 674 -0.90 19.49 22.58
CA ALA A 674 -0.25 19.64 23.89
C ALA A 674 0.67 18.45 24.25
N GLU A 675 0.35 17.25 23.74
CA GLU A 675 1.12 16.01 23.94
C GLU A 675 2.25 15.83 22.93
N ASN A 676 2.29 16.63 21.86
CA ASN A 676 3.35 16.59 20.84
C ASN A 676 3.87 18.01 20.54
N PRO A 677 4.66 18.61 21.45
CA PRO A 677 5.13 20.01 21.32
C PRO A 677 6.08 20.19 20.13
N LEU A 678 6.78 19.15 19.69
CA LEU A 678 7.63 19.21 18.49
C LEU A 678 6.79 19.37 17.23
N LEU A 679 5.74 18.58 17.09
CA LEU A 679 4.81 18.69 15.98
C LEU A 679 4.05 20.01 16.01
N ALA A 680 3.59 20.46 17.20
CA ALA A 680 2.94 21.76 17.39
C ALA A 680 3.82 22.92 16.90
N ARG A 681 5.09 22.93 17.30
CA ARG A 681 6.09 23.92 16.84
C ARG A 681 6.30 23.85 15.34
N SER A 682 6.47 22.64 14.81
CA SER A 682 6.70 22.41 13.37
C SER A 682 5.53 22.94 12.51
N ILE A 683 4.30 22.68 12.92
CA ILE A 683 3.09 23.16 12.23
C ILE A 683 3.00 24.69 12.33
N LYS A 684 3.15 25.25 13.53
CA LYS A 684 3.09 26.70 13.78
C LYS A 684 4.12 27.47 12.97
N ASN A 685 5.34 26.96 12.84
CA ASN A 685 6.41 27.61 12.09
C ASN A 685 6.17 27.61 10.57
N ARG A 686 5.28 26.79 10.05
CA ARG A 686 4.91 26.73 8.62
C ARG A 686 3.77 27.64 8.24
N PHE A 687 2.89 28.02 9.16
CA PHE A 687 1.75 28.87 8.85
C PHE A 687 2.11 30.24 8.20
N PRO A 688 3.17 30.95 8.61
CA PRO A 688 3.58 32.19 7.93
C PRO A 688 3.90 32.02 6.43
N TYR A 689 4.21 30.80 5.98
CA TYR A 689 4.42 30.49 4.58
C TYR A 689 3.15 29.98 3.89
N LEU A 690 2.32 29.24 4.64
CA LEU A 690 1.09 28.63 4.10
C LEU A 690 -0.04 29.64 3.89
N ASP A 691 -0.26 30.55 4.84
CA ASP A 691 -1.36 31.49 4.80
C ASP A 691 -1.28 32.42 3.57
N PRO A 692 -0.11 32.99 3.22
CA PRO A 692 0.04 33.72 1.96
C PRO A 692 -0.24 32.90 0.71
N LEU A 693 0.18 31.61 0.69
CA LEU A 693 -0.08 30.71 -0.44
C LEU A 693 -1.57 30.44 -0.59
N ASN A 694 -2.30 30.21 0.51
CA ASN A 694 -3.75 30.05 0.46
C ASN A 694 -4.48 31.29 -0.07
N HIS A 695 -4.11 32.49 0.40
CA HIS A 695 -4.71 33.74 -0.10
C HIS A 695 -4.42 33.97 -1.58
N LEU A 696 -3.16 33.71 -2.00
CA LEU A 696 -2.78 33.80 -3.41
C LEU A 696 -3.56 32.79 -4.27
N GLN A 697 -3.70 31.56 -3.79
CA GLN A 697 -4.46 30.53 -4.48
C GLN A 697 -5.90 30.95 -4.72
N VAL A 698 -6.59 31.51 -3.71
CA VAL A 698 -7.97 32.00 -3.85
C VAL A 698 -8.08 33.07 -4.94
N GLU A 699 -7.15 34.02 -4.98
CA GLU A 699 -7.19 35.08 -6.01
C GLU A 699 -6.87 34.54 -7.42
N LEU A 700 -5.95 33.59 -7.52
CA LEU A 700 -5.65 32.92 -8.79
C LEU A 700 -6.84 32.08 -9.30
N LEU A 701 -7.51 31.35 -8.39
CA LEU A 701 -8.72 30.58 -8.71
C LEU A 701 -9.85 31.50 -9.23
N LYS A 702 -10.07 32.67 -8.60
CA LYS A 702 -11.06 33.65 -9.08
C LYS A 702 -10.77 34.10 -10.52
N ARG A 703 -9.51 34.44 -10.80
CA ARG A 703 -9.10 34.87 -12.15
C ARG A 703 -9.29 33.75 -13.16
N HIS A 704 -8.80 32.56 -12.84
CA HIS A 704 -8.90 31.39 -13.72
C HIS A 704 -10.35 31.05 -14.06
N ARG A 705 -11.21 31.00 -13.05
CA ARG A 705 -12.64 30.67 -13.20
C ARG A 705 -13.44 31.80 -13.87
N ALA A 706 -12.93 33.02 -13.83
CA ALA A 706 -13.48 34.14 -14.61
C ALA A 706 -13.02 34.16 -16.09
N GLY A 707 -12.27 33.16 -16.55
CA GLY A 707 -11.85 33.01 -17.93
C GLY A 707 -10.45 33.56 -18.25
N ASP A 708 -9.62 33.85 -17.23
CA ASP A 708 -8.22 34.24 -17.47
C ASP A 708 -7.40 33.00 -17.88
N THR A 709 -7.05 32.93 -19.16
CA THR A 709 -6.28 31.83 -19.77
C THR A 709 -4.76 32.01 -19.67
N ASN A 710 -4.29 33.00 -18.94
CA ASN A 710 -2.86 33.26 -18.80
C ASN A 710 -2.12 32.09 -18.16
N ALA A 711 -1.11 31.58 -18.87
CA ALA A 711 -0.32 30.46 -18.41
C ALA A 711 0.33 30.68 -17.02
N ARG A 712 0.64 31.95 -16.66
CA ARG A 712 1.18 32.31 -15.35
C ARG A 712 0.16 32.10 -14.22
N VAL A 713 -1.14 32.36 -14.49
CA VAL A 713 -2.22 32.12 -13.52
C VAL A 713 -2.34 30.63 -13.24
N ARG A 714 -2.42 29.82 -14.29
CA ARG A 714 -2.49 28.35 -14.17
C ARG A 714 -1.26 27.76 -13.45
N ARG A 715 -0.06 28.20 -13.84
CA ARG A 715 1.18 27.79 -13.17
C ARG A 715 1.20 28.21 -11.70
N GLY A 716 0.70 29.39 -11.37
CA GLY A 716 0.56 29.90 -10.00
C GLY A 716 -0.36 29.03 -9.15
N ILE A 717 -1.51 28.59 -9.69
CA ILE A 717 -2.43 27.66 -9.02
C ILE A 717 -1.70 26.36 -8.72
N HIS A 718 -1.02 25.76 -9.68
CA HIS A 718 -0.29 24.50 -9.49
C HIS A 718 0.82 24.64 -8.42
N LEU A 719 1.55 25.77 -8.43
CA LEU A 719 2.60 26.04 -7.43
C LEU A 719 2.01 26.17 -6.00
N THR A 720 0.89 26.88 -5.88
CA THR A 720 0.23 27.03 -4.57
C THR A 720 -0.34 25.71 -4.06
N ILE A 721 -0.93 24.86 -4.93
CA ILE A 721 -1.41 23.52 -4.54
C ILE A 721 -0.24 22.69 -3.98
N ASN A 722 0.88 22.62 -4.70
CA ASN A 722 2.04 21.86 -4.24
C ASN A 722 2.65 22.42 -2.95
N GLY A 723 2.75 23.75 -2.83
CA GLY A 723 3.29 24.42 -1.66
C GLY A 723 2.43 24.20 -0.40
N ILE A 724 1.12 24.30 -0.53
CA ILE A 724 0.17 24.04 0.58
C ILE A 724 0.23 22.57 0.99
N ALA A 725 0.21 21.66 0.02
CA ALA A 725 0.30 20.23 0.29
C ALA A 725 1.57 19.85 1.07
N ALA A 726 2.72 20.30 0.58
CA ALA A 726 4.02 20.07 1.24
C ALA A 726 4.07 20.70 2.65
N GLY A 727 3.56 21.93 2.79
CA GLY A 727 3.58 22.64 4.07
C GLY A 727 2.65 22.04 5.11
N LEU A 728 1.52 21.44 4.73
CA LEU A 728 0.60 20.76 5.64
C LEU A 728 1.00 19.30 5.91
N TRP A 729 1.99 18.76 5.20
CA TRP A 729 2.23 17.31 5.12
C TRP A 729 0.93 16.55 4.78
N ASN A 730 0.17 17.12 3.89
CA ASN A 730 -1.08 16.53 3.42
C ASN A 730 -1.04 16.55 1.89
N THR A 731 -0.53 15.50 1.33
CA THR A 731 -0.33 15.36 -0.11
C THR A 731 -1.43 14.55 -0.79
N GLY A 732 -2.49 14.26 -0.02
CA GLY A 732 -3.67 13.61 -0.57
C GLY A 732 -4.35 12.64 0.37
#